data_6d5279d6c51d9d583c5fee650596a9ef
#
_entry.id   6d5279d6c51d9d583c5fee650596a9ef
#
_cell.length_a   1.000
_cell.length_b   1.000
_cell.length_c   1.000
_cell.angle_alpha   90.00
_cell.angle_beta   90.00
_cell.angle_gamma   90.00
#
_symmetry.space_group_name_H-M   'P 1'
#
loop_
_entity.id
_entity.type
_entity.pdbx_description
1 polymer ?
#
loop_
_entity_poly.entity_id
_entity_poly.type
_entity_poly.pdbx_seq_one_letter_code
_entity_poly.pdbx_strand_id
1 'polypeptide(L)'
;MKFLLTIFSFSALIAQQQPSFILNEVEVSGNSSTSNNMVLYTAGLQKGQTVTAEDFRRAVKRLWDLGVFNDVQIEFDGESQDGISISIVVKESPILAKIEINGNKKIKDKKVKEVLSYRVGMRIKPNFINSSINKIKKLYKEEGYFLANVQASTRKIGDETKQRNNVIFTIIEGKKMKIKDIIISGAGENDFGWLSSKKWIPIPNLIRSQMTLIKLRRQLKDTKIRTWWRFWASAFDQKKFDDDVESLKTFYKDEGHRDFTVLSDSVYYDKKKKGLVVLIQVTEGEKYKFRNFSWEGNSLYDEEMLQKALNLKKGDIFSQSVFDKSVYQDVQSLYMDRGYLYSNIEPFFTPVGNDSMDVDFSVTENNKVYVRNINIYGNSKTRENVIRRELDVFPGDLFRRTLLQRSMRKLHVLNYFDPVSLAPNVVPVDEDEIDLDITLQEKSSDRASANIGVSGMYGMTGGGNLEFNNFRGKGQILSFGFNVGTQVSMGNYYGRPGKYESFQVRFVDPMFRDTPNRIGFSLFYTFRGAGNSYYFYPFNQLSRGGSIQWGRRLKWPDDYFRAFWDLRIRQAQYFSDDEELLSEYVGDFRKSTGISLTQNISRDSRDRAEFPTEGSSATLTSTFSGGVLKGDEHYHKHLLNLDWYTPTVWKFVLTSSIKIGTIKMLKVNNRGYTYIPPYERFIMGGNGIPYGTMLRGYPDNSIGPLTTQGRGSGGNTMIKYTTEFRFPFSENPVVYAMLFAEAGNVWQDTRLMNTLRYEKTSPLDLKRSAGVGIRFFMPMIGKLGFDVGYGFDDITGNGEAQGWEYTIIFGN
;
A
#
# COMPACT_ATOMS: atom_id res chain seq x y z
N MET A 1 54.59 30.49 48.33
CA MET A 1 55.94 31.09 48.56
C MET A 1 56.70 30.84 47.27
N LYS A 2 56.81 31.94 46.46
CA LYS A 2 58.00 32.39 45.70
C LYS A 2 58.61 31.41 44.68
N PHE A 3 58.83 31.64 43.43
CA PHE A 3 59.29 32.90 42.78
C PHE A 3 58.97 32.84 41.27
N LEU A 4 58.56 33.94 40.71
CA LEU A 4 58.61 34.32 39.30
C LEU A 4 60.05 34.25 38.83
N LEU A 5 60.29 33.77 37.58
CA LEU A 5 61.35 34.26 36.78
C LEU A 5 60.91 34.35 35.30
N THR A 6 60.65 35.58 34.90
CA THR A 6 60.46 36.02 33.53
C THR A 6 61.83 36.01 32.87
N ILE A 7 62.03 35.16 31.84
CA ILE A 7 63.15 35.34 30.90
C ILE A 7 62.55 35.73 29.58
N PHE A 8 62.66 37.01 29.26
CA PHE A 8 62.52 37.54 27.93
C PHE A 8 63.81 37.10 27.17
N SER A 9 63.71 36.08 26.33
CA SER A 9 64.73 35.84 25.34
C SER A 9 64.24 36.42 24.00
N PHE A 10 64.89 37.49 23.62
CA PHE A 10 64.88 38.06 22.28
C PHE A 10 65.43 36.99 21.34
N SER A 11 64.58 36.20 20.73
CA SER A 11 64.98 35.37 19.61
C SER A 11 65.05 36.26 18.39
N ALA A 12 66.24 36.62 18.03
CA ALA A 12 66.55 37.22 16.74
C ALA A 12 66.02 36.27 15.67
N LEU A 13 65.10 36.74 14.84
CA LEU A 13 64.68 36.06 13.60
C LEU A 13 65.92 36.07 12.65
N ILE A 14 66.77 35.05 12.78
CA ILE A 14 67.65 34.73 11.70
C ILE A 14 66.77 34.06 10.65
N ALA A 15 66.42 34.79 9.59
CA ALA A 15 65.90 34.22 8.37
C ALA A 15 66.98 33.24 7.86
N GLN A 16 66.86 31.95 8.19
CA GLN A 16 67.60 30.90 7.53
C GLN A 16 67.24 30.97 6.07
N GLN A 17 68.07 31.57 5.23
CA GLN A 17 68.01 31.40 3.80
C GLN A 17 68.08 29.88 3.56
N GLN A 18 66.96 29.32 3.11
CA GLN A 18 66.96 27.92 2.69
C GLN A 18 68.00 27.78 1.57
N PRO A 19 68.88 26.76 1.61
CA PRO A 19 69.84 26.58 0.57
C PRO A 19 69.13 26.49 -0.78
N SER A 20 69.49 27.36 -1.68
CA SER A 20 68.98 27.40 -3.04
C SER A 20 69.99 26.79 -3.98
N PHE A 21 69.57 25.96 -4.89
CA PHE A 21 70.43 25.26 -5.85
C PHE A 21 69.98 25.64 -7.26
N ILE A 22 70.89 25.73 -8.21
CA ILE A 22 70.59 25.88 -9.64
C ILE A 22 70.40 24.47 -10.22
N LEU A 23 69.33 24.24 -10.93
CA LEU A 23 69.10 22.95 -11.63
C LEU A 23 69.91 22.92 -12.93
N ASN A 24 70.91 22.06 -12.99
CA ASN A 24 71.71 21.86 -14.19
C ASN A 24 71.04 20.89 -15.18
N GLU A 25 70.48 19.83 -14.65
CA GLU A 25 69.79 18.78 -15.44
C GLU A 25 68.60 18.22 -14.68
N VAL A 26 67.49 17.94 -15.38
CA VAL A 26 66.31 17.30 -14.83
C VAL A 26 65.90 16.17 -15.74
N GLU A 27 66.14 14.95 -15.31
CA GLU A 27 65.71 13.76 -16.04
C GLU A 27 64.38 13.24 -15.48
N VAL A 28 63.65 12.52 -16.33
CA VAL A 28 62.41 11.85 -15.94
C VAL A 28 62.51 10.39 -16.30
N SER A 29 62.29 9.54 -15.30
CA SER A 29 62.31 8.08 -15.47
C SER A 29 61.10 7.40 -14.87
N GLY A 30 60.80 6.16 -15.34
CA GLY A 30 59.68 5.35 -14.83
C GLY A 30 58.32 5.70 -15.41
N ASN A 31 58.15 6.72 -16.24
CA ASN A 31 56.96 7.01 -17.00
C ASN A 31 56.87 6.10 -18.23
N SER A 32 55.71 5.60 -18.55
CA SER A 32 55.47 4.69 -19.70
C SER A 32 54.43 5.26 -20.67
N SER A 33 53.40 5.88 -20.15
CA SER A 33 52.31 6.48 -20.94
C SER A 33 52.24 8.00 -20.83
N THR A 34 52.84 8.58 -19.79
CA THR A 34 52.92 10.04 -19.58
C THR A 34 54.21 10.57 -20.20
N SER A 35 54.14 11.65 -20.97
CA SER A 35 55.32 12.21 -21.60
C SER A 35 56.21 12.90 -20.56
N ASN A 36 57.55 12.89 -20.79
CA ASN A 36 58.51 13.60 -19.94
C ASN A 36 58.17 15.09 -19.78
N ASN A 37 57.74 15.73 -20.89
CA ASN A 37 57.35 17.14 -20.88
C ASN A 37 56.17 17.39 -19.93
N MET A 38 55.18 16.50 -19.86
CA MET A 38 54.05 16.63 -18.96
C MET A 38 54.48 16.51 -17.50
N VAL A 39 55.40 15.61 -17.21
CA VAL A 39 55.93 15.43 -15.86
C VAL A 39 56.71 16.69 -15.44
N LEU A 40 57.64 17.17 -16.29
CA LEU A 40 58.46 18.36 -16.03
C LEU A 40 57.57 19.64 -15.89
N TYR A 41 56.61 19.81 -16.78
CA TYR A 41 55.71 20.95 -16.72
C TYR A 41 54.87 20.95 -15.43
N THR A 42 54.37 19.81 -15.04
CA THR A 42 53.55 19.68 -13.81
C THR A 42 54.39 19.83 -12.56
N ALA A 43 55.59 19.29 -12.55
CA ALA A 43 56.55 19.48 -11.47
C ALA A 43 56.92 20.95 -11.28
N GLY A 44 56.98 21.69 -12.37
CA GLY A 44 57.39 23.08 -12.40
C GLY A 44 58.87 23.23 -12.11
N LEU A 45 59.69 22.25 -12.51
CA LEU A 45 61.14 22.21 -12.38
C LEU A 45 61.76 22.25 -13.76
N GLN A 46 62.56 23.26 -14.03
CA GLN A 46 63.20 23.48 -15.32
C GLN A 46 64.72 23.68 -15.19
N LYS A 47 65.49 23.29 -16.18
CA LYS A 47 66.91 23.54 -16.27
C LYS A 47 67.22 25.03 -16.15
N GLY A 48 68.18 25.41 -15.35
CA GLY A 48 68.57 26.79 -15.05
C GLY A 48 67.79 27.52 -13.98
N GLN A 49 66.75 26.86 -13.43
CA GLN A 49 65.89 27.41 -12.36
C GLN A 49 66.59 27.31 -11.00
N THR A 50 66.57 28.36 -10.19
CA THR A 50 66.99 28.32 -8.79
C THR A 50 65.86 27.74 -7.97
N VAL A 51 66.08 26.65 -7.25
CA VAL A 51 65.10 25.87 -6.49
C VAL A 51 65.52 25.72 -5.04
N THR A 52 64.55 25.57 -4.17
CA THR A 52 64.68 25.30 -2.75
C THR A 52 64.09 23.94 -2.41
N ALA A 53 64.36 23.42 -1.22
CA ALA A 53 63.77 22.18 -0.73
C ALA A 53 62.22 22.21 -0.76
N GLU A 54 61.61 23.42 -0.62
CA GLU A 54 60.18 23.56 -0.69
C GLU A 54 59.64 23.42 -2.13
N ASP A 55 60.44 23.79 -3.12
CA ASP A 55 60.09 23.63 -4.54
C ASP A 55 59.99 22.15 -4.91
N PHE A 56 60.89 21.33 -4.40
CA PHE A 56 60.84 19.87 -4.57
C PHE A 56 59.60 19.25 -3.89
N ARG A 57 59.24 19.67 -2.69
CA ARG A 57 58.04 19.25 -2.03
C ARG A 57 56.80 19.64 -2.83
N ARG A 58 56.74 20.85 -3.36
CA ARG A 58 55.65 21.32 -4.21
C ARG A 58 55.57 20.55 -5.52
N ALA A 59 56.70 20.22 -6.13
CA ALA A 59 56.77 19.43 -7.34
C ALA A 59 56.26 18.03 -7.12
N VAL A 60 56.68 17.33 -6.05
CA VAL A 60 56.15 16.02 -5.67
C VAL A 60 54.64 16.07 -5.42
N LYS A 61 54.18 17.11 -4.70
CA LYS A 61 52.74 17.28 -4.42
C LYS A 61 51.94 17.51 -5.68
N ARG A 62 52.39 18.38 -6.61
CA ARG A 62 51.70 18.61 -7.88
C ARG A 62 51.63 17.36 -8.74
N LEU A 63 52.72 16.59 -8.82
CA LEU A 63 52.74 15.32 -9.54
C LEU A 63 51.78 14.29 -8.90
N TRP A 64 51.73 14.24 -7.57
CA TRP A 64 50.84 13.35 -6.82
C TRP A 64 49.37 13.75 -7.01
N ASP A 65 49.05 15.03 -7.00
CA ASP A 65 47.70 15.57 -7.16
C ASP A 65 47.12 15.30 -8.56
N LEU A 66 47.97 15.09 -9.58
CA LEU A 66 47.50 14.57 -10.89
C LEU A 66 46.76 13.23 -10.80
N GLY A 67 47.05 12.45 -9.76
CA GLY A 67 46.46 11.11 -9.56
C GLY A 67 46.82 10.08 -10.64
N VAL A 68 47.89 10.35 -11.38
CA VAL A 68 48.42 9.49 -12.47
C VAL A 68 49.50 8.54 -11.93
N PHE A 69 50.16 8.93 -10.88
CA PHE A 69 51.29 8.20 -10.31
C PHE A 69 50.92 7.50 -9.00
N ASN A 70 51.54 6.30 -8.83
CA ASN A 70 51.48 5.52 -7.60
C ASN A 70 52.65 5.88 -6.66
N ASP A 71 53.74 6.37 -7.24
CA ASP A 71 54.92 6.78 -6.48
C ASP A 71 55.60 7.92 -7.28
N VAL A 72 56.14 8.88 -6.54
CA VAL A 72 56.90 9.99 -7.09
C VAL A 72 58.06 10.28 -6.14
N GLN A 73 59.27 10.12 -6.66
CA GLN A 73 60.50 10.41 -5.94
C GLN A 73 61.35 11.39 -6.75
N ILE A 74 62.07 12.25 -6.09
CA ILE A 74 63.08 13.09 -6.69
C ILE A 74 64.42 12.64 -6.14
N GLU A 75 65.21 12.05 -7.01
CA GLU A 75 66.55 11.57 -6.68
C GLU A 75 67.61 12.64 -7.07
N PHE A 76 68.64 12.70 -6.28
CA PHE A 76 69.70 13.61 -6.51
C PHE A 76 70.85 12.83 -7.21
N ASP A 77 71.15 13.21 -8.45
CA ASP A 77 72.10 12.43 -9.27
C ASP A 77 73.55 12.95 -9.16
N GLY A 78 73.75 14.14 -8.72
CA GLY A 78 75.10 14.73 -8.49
C GLY A 78 75.11 16.25 -8.43
N GLU A 79 76.24 16.77 -7.97
CA GLU A 79 76.53 18.19 -7.90
C GLU A 79 77.74 18.53 -8.81
N SER A 80 77.65 19.59 -9.59
CA SER A 80 78.66 20.13 -10.44
C SER A 80 78.93 21.57 -10.09
N GLN A 81 80.04 22.16 -10.64
CA GLN A 81 80.31 23.60 -10.45
C GLN A 81 79.18 24.53 -10.95
N ASP A 82 78.29 24.04 -11.86
CA ASP A 82 77.23 24.82 -12.48
C ASP A 82 75.85 24.55 -11.86
N GLY A 83 75.70 23.66 -10.83
CA GLY A 83 74.47 23.33 -10.17
C GLY A 83 74.24 21.85 -9.88
N ILE A 84 73.07 21.48 -9.50
CA ILE A 84 72.63 20.11 -9.17
C ILE A 84 71.85 19.44 -10.31
N SER A 85 72.06 18.16 -10.50
CA SER A 85 71.29 17.29 -11.42
C SER A 85 70.35 16.42 -10.62
N ILE A 86 69.16 16.30 -11.05
CA ILE A 86 68.06 15.52 -10.40
C ILE A 86 67.34 14.61 -11.37
N SER A 87 66.88 13.52 -10.88
CA SER A 87 65.99 12.61 -11.58
C SER A 87 64.63 12.52 -10.91
N ILE A 88 63.57 12.81 -11.65
CA ILE A 88 62.21 12.62 -11.21
C ILE A 88 61.78 11.22 -11.57
N VAL A 89 61.84 10.33 -10.57
CA VAL A 89 61.44 8.93 -10.72
C VAL A 89 59.95 8.78 -10.44
N VAL A 90 59.16 8.39 -11.42
CA VAL A 90 57.71 8.25 -11.28
C VAL A 90 57.30 6.80 -11.53
N LYS A 91 56.32 6.35 -10.81
CA LYS A 91 55.69 5.04 -11.06
C LYS A 91 54.22 5.25 -11.41
N GLU A 92 53.87 4.98 -12.64
CA GLU A 92 52.48 5.23 -13.11
C GLU A 92 51.48 4.31 -12.46
N SER A 93 50.29 4.81 -12.16
CA SER A 93 49.14 4.06 -11.71
C SER A 93 48.59 3.22 -12.85
N PRO A 94 48.33 1.93 -12.67
CA PRO A 94 47.81 1.06 -13.71
C PRO A 94 46.41 1.49 -14.11
N ILE A 95 46.03 1.24 -15.35
CA ILE A 95 44.72 1.50 -15.90
C ILE A 95 43.80 0.34 -15.58
N LEU A 96 42.61 0.64 -15.08
CA LEU A 96 41.59 -0.36 -14.82
C LEU A 96 41.02 -0.92 -16.14
N ALA A 97 41.30 -2.16 -16.43
CA ALA A 97 40.80 -2.84 -17.64
C ALA A 97 39.42 -3.44 -17.36
N LYS A 98 39.23 -4.10 -16.24
CA LYS A 98 37.94 -4.73 -15.87
C LYS A 98 37.85 -4.90 -14.35
N ILE A 99 36.61 -4.80 -13.86
CA ILE A 99 36.26 -5.23 -12.50
C ILE A 99 35.55 -6.58 -12.61
N GLU A 100 36.11 -7.58 -11.96
CA GLU A 100 35.52 -8.90 -11.81
C GLU A 100 35.08 -9.09 -10.36
N ILE A 101 33.89 -9.65 -10.18
CA ILE A 101 33.30 -9.88 -8.87
C ILE A 101 32.96 -11.38 -8.80
N ASN A 102 33.50 -12.03 -7.80
CA ASN A 102 33.32 -13.47 -7.61
C ASN A 102 32.77 -13.76 -6.23
N GLY A 103 31.90 -14.78 -6.14
CA GLY A 103 31.34 -15.25 -4.86
C GLY A 103 30.08 -14.53 -4.39
N ASN A 104 29.61 -13.52 -5.11
CA ASN A 104 28.40 -12.72 -4.83
C ASN A 104 27.13 -13.43 -5.33
N LYS A 105 26.71 -14.48 -4.68
CA LYS A 105 25.53 -15.28 -5.08
C LYS A 105 24.19 -14.59 -4.75
N LYS A 106 24.16 -13.74 -3.74
CA LYS A 106 22.93 -13.09 -3.22
C LYS A 106 22.74 -11.68 -3.70
N ILE A 107 23.80 -10.93 -3.89
CA ILE A 107 23.77 -9.56 -4.39
C ILE A 107 24.31 -9.57 -5.82
N LYS A 108 23.50 -9.09 -6.78
CA LYS A 108 23.87 -9.10 -8.20
C LYS A 108 25.08 -8.20 -8.46
N ASP A 109 25.92 -8.58 -9.42
CA ASP A 109 27.07 -7.79 -9.89
C ASP A 109 26.76 -6.32 -10.14
N LYS A 110 25.60 -6.05 -10.75
CA LYS A 110 25.16 -4.70 -11.04
C LYS A 110 25.13 -3.82 -9.80
N LYS A 111 24.52 -4.32 -8.70
CA LYS A 111 24.40 -3.58 -7.43
C LYS A 111 25.75 -3.37 -6.76
N VAL A 112 26.66 -4.36 -6.85
CA VAL A 112 28.01 -4.22 -6.31
C VAL A 112 28.82 -3.20 -7.13
N LYS A 113 28.68 -3.20 -8.46
CA LYS A 113 29.36 -2.23 -9.34
C LYS A 113 28.87 -0.80 -9.17
N GLU A 114 27.58 -0.61 -8.87
CA GLU A 114 26.98 0.71 -8.65
C GLU A 114 27.58 1.44 -7.43
N VAL A 115 27.96 0.72 -6.38
CA VAL A 115 28.63 1.31 -5.21
C VAL A 115 30.11 1.64 -5.47
N LEU A 116 30.69 1.03 -6.51
CA LEU A 116 32.06 1.28 -6.90
C LEU A 116 32.10 2.48 -7.86
N SER A 117 32.44 3.68 -7.36
CA SER A 117 32.50 4.92 -8.14
C SER A 117 33.65 4.94 -9.16
N TYR A 118 33.80 3.86 -9.95
CA TYR A 118 34.89 3.68 -10.89
C TYR A 118 34.39 3.25 -12.27
N ARG A 119 35.06 3.78 -13.31
CA ARG A 119 34.78 3.40 -14.71
C ARG A 119 36.00 2.68 -15.30
N VAL A 120 35.77 1.71 -16.17
CA VAL A 120 36.81 1.08 -16.97
C VAL A 120 37.58 2.14 -17.76
N GLY A 121 38.88 2.02 -17.81
CA GLY A 121 39.77 3.03 -18.44
C GLY A 121 40.32 4.07 -17.49
N MET A 122 39.87 4.17 -16.26
CA MET A 122 40.43 5.08 -15.25
C MET A 122 41.68 4.49 -14.60
N ARG A 123 42.57 5.35 -14.11
CA ARG A 123 43.76 4.93 -13.35
C ARG A 123 43.41 4.48 -11.93
N ILE A 124 43.98 3.42 -11.48
CA ILE A 124 43.80 2.84 -10.14
C ILE A 124 44.63 3.65 -9.15
N LYS A 125 43.98 4.52 -8.38
CA LYS A 125 44.65 5.30 -7.32
C LYS A 125 45.06 4.38 -6.14
N PRO A 126 46.10 4.71 -5.37
CA PRO A 126 46.57 3.88 -4.28
C PRO A 126 45.52 3.40 -3.28
N ASN A 127 44.60 4.27 -2.91
CA ASN A 127 43.53 3.98 -1.96
C ASN A 127 42.26 3.35 -2.58
N PHE A 128 42.22 3.14 -3.89
CA PHE A 128 41.03 2.62 -4.56
C PHE A 128 40.59 1.26 -4.05
N ILE A 129 41.49 0.33 -3.95
CA ILE A 129 41.18 -1.05 -3.57
C ILE A 129 40.59 -1.08 -2.16
N ASN A 130 41.22 -0.43 -1.19
CA ASN A 130 40.79 -0.40 0.20
C ASN A 130 39.43 0.32 0.34
N SER A 131 39.25 1.46 -0.35
CA SER A 131 37.99 2.17 -0.39
C SER A 131 36.88 1.31 -1.01
N SER A 132 37.17 0.58 -2.09
CA SER A 132 36.24 -0.32 -2.75
C SER A 132 35.84 -1.50 -1.86
N ILE A 133 36.83 -2.14 -1.17
CA ILE A 133 36.56 -3.19 -0.19
C ILE A 133 35.61 -2.67 0.89
N ASN A 134 35.86 -1.48 1.42
CA ASN A 134 35.03 -0.90 2.47
C ASN A 134 33.61 -0.57 1.97
N LYS A 135 33.45 -0.04 0.77
CA LYS A 135 32.15 0.20 0.14
C LYS A 135 31.39 -1.09 -0.09
N ILE A 136 32.03 -2.14 -0.58
CA ILE A 136 31.39 -3.44 -0.77
C ILE A 136 31.02 -4.03 0.60
N LYS A 137 31.89 -4.01 1.59
CA LYS A 137 31.56 -4.47 2.95
C LYS A 137 30.39 -3.71 3.56
N LYS A 138 30.32 -2.39 3.34
CA LYS A 138 29.21 -1.55 3.79
C LYS A 138 27.91 -1.98 3.13
N LEU A 139 27.89 -2.17 1.80
CA LEU A 139 26.73 -2.66 1.05
C LEU A 139 26.24 -4.02 1.61
N TYR A 140 27.15 -4.95 1.84
CA TYR A 140 26.80 -6.26 2.40
C TYR A 140 26.25 -6.15 3.82
N LYS A 141 26.81 -5.26 4.63
CA LYS A 141 26.31 -4.98 6.00
C LYS A 141 24.89 -4.41 5.97
N GLU A 142 24.62 -3.45 5.09
CA GLU A 142 23.30 -2.85 4.89
C GLU A 142 22.26 -3.90 4.48
N GLU A 143 22.65 -4.87 3.66
CA GLU A 143 21.82 -5.99 3.26
C GLU A 143 21.70 -7.12 4.31
N GLY A 144 22.32 -6.94 5.49
CA GLY A 144 22.26 -7.87 6.63
C GLY A 144 23.30 -8.96 6.64
N TYR A 145 24.31 -8.90 5.79
CA TYR A 145 25.44 -9.84 5.74
C TYR A 145 26.65 -9.32 6.54
N PHE A 146 26.53 -9.25 7.85
CA PHE A 146 27.54 -8.65 8.74
C PHE A 146 28.88 -9.39 8.76
N LEU A 147 28.89 -10.65 8.37
CA LEU A 147 30.12 -11.49 8.32
C LEU A 147 30.67 -11.60 6.90
N ALA A 148 30.22 -10.77 5.98
CA ALA A 148 30.77 -10.75 4.63
C ALA A 148 32.26 -10.36 4.66
N ASN A 149 33.06 -11.16 4.03
CA ASN A 149 34.48 -10.88 3.84
C ASN A 149 34.76 -10.59 2.36
N VAL A 150 35.51 -9.54 2.13
CA VAL A 150 35.85 -9.07 0.78
C VAL A 150 37.36 -8.99 0.68
N GLN A 151 37.90 -9.69 -0.27
CA GLN A 151 39.30 -9.65 -0.63
C GLN A 151 39.44 -9.13 -2.06
N ALA A 152 40.46 -8.38 -2.33
CA ALA A 152 40.76 -7.92 -3.68
C ALA A 152 42.14 -8.39 -4.11
N SER A 153 42.24 -8.78 -5.37
CA SER A 153 43.49 -9.07 -6.06
C SER A 153 43.55 -8.32 -7.39
N THR A 154 44.75 -8.03 -7.82
CA THR A 154 44.97 -7.37 -9.12
C THR A 154 45.69 -8.33 -10.05
N ARG A 155 45.26 -8.42 -11.29
CA ARG A 155 45.86 -9.24 -12.35
C ARG A 155 46.28 -8.33 -13.50
N LYS A 156 47.54 -8.32 -13.82
CA LYS A 156 48.10 -7.60 -14.97
C LYS A 156 47.62 -8.23 -16.28
N ILE A 157 47.28 -7.38 -17.26
CA ILE A 157 46.89 -7.80 -18.61
C ILE A 157 47.66 -6.99 -19.62
N GLY A 158 48.29 -7.69 -20.58
CA GLY A 158 48.97 -7.07 -21.73
C GLY A 158 50.47 -6.86 -21.52
N ASP A 159 51.07 -6.25 -22.52
CA ASP A 159 52.52 -6.00 -22.67
C ASP A 159 52.98 -4.96 -21.65
N GLU A 160 54.25 -4.96 -21.31
CA GLU A 160 54.86 -4.11 -20.26
C GLU A 160 54.65 -2.60 -20.51
N THR A 161 54.45 -2.19 -21.76
CA THR A 161 54.24 -0.80 -22.17
C THR A 161 52.86 -0.22 -21.84
N LYS A 162 51.83 -1.04 -21.61
CA LYS A 162 50.46 -0.60 -21.20
C LYS A 162 50.03 -1.28 -19.90
N GLN A 163 50.40 -0.67 -18.78
CA GLN A 163 50.03 -1.18 -17.45
C GLN A 163 48.53 -1.20 -17.24
N ARG A 164 47.85 -2.28 -17.72
CA ARG A 164 46.45 -2.51 -17.51
C ARG A 164 46.24 -3.62 -16.46
N ASN A 165 45.38 -3.37 -15.48
CA ASN A 165 45.07 -4.34 -14.44
C ASN A 165 43.57 -4.64 -14.40
N ASN A 166 43.26 -5.93 -14.26
CA ASN A 166 41.92 -6.30 -13.76
C ASN A 166 41.99 -6.27 -12.24
N VAL A 167 40.90 -5.73 -11.65
CA VAL A 167 40.69 -5.82 -10.21
C VAL A 167 39.60 -6.88 -9.95
N ILE A 168 39.95 -7.89 -9.21
CA ILE A 168 39.12 -9.04 -8.88
C ILE A 168 38.72 -8.92 -7.42
N PHE A 169 37.44 -8.73 -7.14
CA PHE A 169 36.90 -8.80 -5.78
C PHE A 169 36.32 -10.18 -5.54
N THR A 170 36.86 -10.89 -4.57
CA THR A 170 36.36 -12.17 -4.11
C THR A 170 35.58 -11.97 -2.83
N ILE A 171 34.32 -12.32 -2.85
CA ILE A 171 33.36 -12.05 -1.78
C ILE A 171 32.92 -13.37 -1.17
N ILE A 172 33.03 -13.48 0.14
CA ILE A 172 32.49 -14.57 0.93
C ILE A 172 31.33 -13.96 1.71
N GLU A 173 30.08 -14.14 1.20
CA GLU A 173 28.91 -13.43 1.70
C GLU A 173 28.52 -13.83 3.13
N GLY A 174 28.75 -15.06 3.53
CA GLY A 174 28.30 -15.57 4.82
C GLY A 174 26.77 -15.79 4.86
N LYS A 175 26.24 -15.94 6.05
CA LYS A 175 24.80 -16.07 6.28
C LYS A 175 24.19 -14.72 6.62
N LYS A 176 22.98 -14.47 6.11
CA LYS A 176 22.19 -13.30 6.49
C LYS A 176 21.85 -13.40 7.98
N MET A 177 22.17 -12.34 8.74
CA MET A 177 22.04 -12.35 10.19
C MET A 177 20.64 -11.99 10.64
N LYS A 178 20.26 -12.58 11.77
CA LYS A 178 18.93 -12.37 12.39
C LYS A 178 19.09 -11.55 13.65
N ILE A 179 18.10 -10.70 13.90
CA ILE A 179 18.04 -9.93 15.13
C ILE A 179 17.62 -10.85 16.27
N LYS A 180 18.42 -10.87 17.31
CA LYS A 180 18.23 -11.68 18.52
C LYS A 180 17.80 -10.87 19.72
N ASP A 181 18.18 -9.59 19.73
CA ASP A 181 17.76 -8.70 20.80
C ASP A 181 17.75 -7.24 20.33
N ILE A 182 16.91 -6.44 20.98
CA ILE A 182 16.80 -4.99 20.81
C ILE A 182 16.85 -4.37 22.19
N ILE A 183 17.86 -3.59 22.44
CA ILE A 183 18.10 -2.90 23.71
C ILE A 183 17.86 -1.42 23.47
N ILE A 184 16.92 -0.84 24.23
CA ILE A 184 16.68 0.61 24.24
C ILE A 184 17.08 1.08 25.65
N SER A 185 18.12 1.89 25.71
CA SER A 185 18.68 2.40 26.98
C SER A 185 18.44 3.91 27.10
N GLY A 186 18.24 4.40 28.33
CA GLY A 186 17.90 5.79 28.57
C GLY A 186 16.39 6.09 28.48
N ALA A 187 15.58 5.09 28.11
CA ALA A 187 14.14 5.17 28.25
C ALA A 187 13.84 5.08 29.76
N GLY A 188 13.22 6.12 30.30
CA GLY A 188 12.81 6.19 31.70
C GLY A 188 11.66 5.24 32.04
N GLU A 189 11.21 5.27 33.30
CA GLU A 189 10.03 4.52 33.76
C GLU A 189 8.70 5.15 33.30
N ASN A 190 8.67 5.74 32.11
CA ASN A 190 7.51 6.46 31.63
C ASN A 190 6.32 5.56 31.31
N ASP A 191 5.17 5.98 31.76
CA ASP A 191 3.88 5.29 31.72
C ASP A 191 3.24 5.34 30.32
N PHE A 192 3.73 4.52 29.37
CA PHE A 192 3.12 4.37 28.06
C PHE A 192 2.04 3.28 28.04
N GLY A 193 0.89 3.48 28.63
CA GLY A 193 -0.21 2.54 28.51
C GLY A 193 -1.40 2.81 29.43
N TRP A 194 -2.62 2.41 28.99
CA TRP A 194 -3.83 2.63 29.77
C TRP A 194 -3.83 1.88 31.13
N LEU A 195 -3.13 0.75 31.22
CA LEU A 195 -2.94 0.00 32.45
C LEU A 195 -1.93 0.67 33.37
N SER A 196 -0.90 1.29 32.83
CA SER A 196 0.12 2.01 33.58
C SER A 196 -0.37 3.39 34.08
N SER A 197 -1.34 4.00 33.38
CA SER A 197 -1.97 5.27 33.82
C SER A 197 -2.96 5.08 34.97
N LYS A 198 -3.40 3.85 35.28
CA LYS A 198 -4.30 3.56 36.40
C LYS A 198 -3.48 3.29 37.66
N LYS A 199 -3.11 4.35 38.39
CA LYS A 199 -2.33 4.30 39.65
C LYS A 199 -2.93 3.42 40.76
N TRP A 200 -4.18 2.99 40.61
CA TRP A 200 -4.88 2.16 41.63
C TRP A 200 -4.64 0.65 41.44
N ILE A 201 -4.01 0.22 40.35
CA ILE A 201 -3.60 -1.18 40.15
C ILE A 201 -2.12 -1.30 40.55
N PRO A 202 -1.76 -2.04 41.58
CA PRO A 202 -0.37 -2.23 42.00
C PRO A 202 0.34 -3.17 41.04
N ILE A 203 0.92 -2.60 39.96
CA ILE A 203 1.76 -3.34 39.05
C ILE A 203 3.22 -3.19 39.49
N PRO A 204 3.97 -4.26 39.73
CA PRO A 204 5.38 -4.19 40.07
C PRO A 204 6.20 -3.42 39.01
N ASN A 205 7.15 -2.58 39.43
CA ASN A 205 7.98 -1.76 38.55
C ASN A 205 8.68 -2.56 37.45
N LEU A 206 9.07 -3.79 37.74
CA LEU A 206 9.67 -4.70 36.76
C LEU A 206 8.71 -5.03 35.57
N ILE A 207 7.42 -5.23 35.87
CA ILE A 207 6.40 -5.50 34.83
C ILE A 207 6.12 -4.22 34.04
N ARG A 208 6.10 -3.07 34.72
CA ARG A 208 5.89 -1.75 34.12
C ARG A 208 6.99 -1.41 33.12
N SER A 209 8.26 -1.58 33.49
CA SER A 209 9.40 -1.36 32.59
C SER A 209 9.40 -2.33 31.39
N GLN A 210 9.02 -3.57 31.59
CA GLN A 210 8.89 -4.53 30.48
C GLN A 210 7.75 -4.16 29.52
N MET A 211 6.61 -3.67 30.03
CA MET A 211 5.50 -3.20 29.20
C MET A 211 5.91 -1.99 28.35
N THR A 212 6.67 -1.06 28.92
CA THR A 212 7.24 0.08 28.19
C THR A 212 8.14 -0.39 27.07
N LEU A 213 9.09 -1.27 27.35
CA LEU A 213 9.98 -1.83 26.34
C LEU A 213 9.22 -2.56 25.22
N ILE A 214 8.16 -3.28 25.55
CA ILE A 214 7.30 -3.92 24.53
C ILE A 214 6.62 -2.89 23.64
N LYS A 215 6.12 -1.78 24.21
CA LYS A 215 5.49 -0.70 23.44
C LYS A 215 6.49 -0.01 22.54
N LEU A 216 7.70 0.28 23.01
CA LEU A 216 8.77 0.86 22.21
C LEU A 216 9.25 -0.07 21.11
N ARG A 217 9.46 -1.34 21.41
CA ARG A 217 9.82 -2.35 20.38
C ARG A 217 8.73 -2.54 19.31
N ARG A 218 7.48 -2.23 19.60
CA ARG A 218 6.38 -2.25 18.62
C ARG A 218 6.48 -1.12 17.59
N GLN A 219 7.10 0.01 17.95
CA GLN A 219 7.31 1.12 17.03
C GLN A 219 8.32 0.76 15.94
N LEU A 220 9.26 -0.12 16.24
CA LEU A 220 10.19 -0.67 15.26
C LEU A 220 9.43 -1.69 14.38
N LYS A 221 8.81 -1.22 13.29
CA LYS A 221 7.89 -2.01 12.47
C LYS A 221 8.57 -3.11 11.68
N ASP A 222 9.77 -2.84 11.19
CA ASP A 222 10.55 -3.72 10.33
C ASP A 222 11.69 -4.42 11.08
N THR A 223 12.26 -3.76 12.09
CA THR A 223 13.33 -4.28 12.94
C THR A 223 12.75 -5.11 14.08
N LYS A 224 12.55 -6.41 13.85
CA LYS A 224 11.88 -7.31 14.82
C LYS A 224 12.76 -8.46 15.26
N ILE A 225 12.63 -8.82 16.55
CA ILE A 225 13.24 -10.04 17.08
C ILE A 225 12.56 -11.25 16.46
N ARG A 226 13.36 -12.15 15.88
CA ARG A 226 12.84 -13.40 15.32
C ARG A 226 12.60 -14.43 16.42
N THR A 227 11.32 -14.84 16.55
CA THR A 227 10.86 -15.90 17.43
C THR A 227 10.34 -17.08 16.59
N TRP A 228 10.01 -18.23 17.21
CA TRP A 228 9.53 -19.41 16.50
C TRP A 228 8.15 -19.15 15.79
N TRP A 229 7.29 -18.33 16.37
CA TRP A 229 6.01 -17.95 15.76
C TRP A 229 6.12 -16.76 14.77
N ARG A 230 7.28 -16.08 14.72
CA ARG A 230 7.62 -15.03 13.76
C ARG A 230 8.73 -15.50 12.83
N PHE A 231 8.54 -16.69 12.24
CA PHE A 231 9.53 -17.28 11.31
C PHE A 231 9.71 -16.45 10.04
N TRP A 232 8.71 -15.60 9.68
CA TRP A 232 8.74 -14.66 8.55
C TRP A 232 9.43 -13.34 8.85
N ALA A 233 9.85 -13.05 10.09
CA ALA A 233 10.57 -11.82 10.40
C ALA A 233 11.80 -11.70 9.51
N SER A 234 11.92 -10.55 8.81
CA SER A 234 13.01 -10.28 7.88
C SER A 234 14.36 -10.27 8.59
N ALA A 235 15.42 -10.50 7.84
CA ALA A 235 16.75 -10.24 8.34
C ALA A 235 16.98 -8.73 8.43
N PHE A 236 18.00 -8.30 9.17
CA PHE A 236 18.34 -6.91 9.34
C PHE A 236 18.55 -6.20 7.99
N ASP A 237 18.01 -4.99 7.89
CA ASP A 237 18.14 -4.06 6.78
C ASP A 237 18.40 -2.66 7.37
N GLN A 238 19.50 -2.02 7.01
CA GLN A 238 19.91 -0.75 7.61
C GLN A 238 18.90 0.35 7.31
N LYS A 239 18.44 0.48 6.07
CA LYS A 239 17.49 1.54 5.69
C LYS A 239 16.18 1.44 6.49
N LYS A 240 15.66 0.22 6.64
CA LYS A 240 14.46 -0.03 7.43
C LYS A 240 14.68 0.23 8.92
N PHE A 241 15.90 -0.01 9.40
CA PHE A 241 16.24 0.32 10.77
C PHE A 241 16.30 1.84 10.99
N ASP A 242 16.85 2.59 10.04
CA ASP A 242 16.87 4.05 10.09
C ASP A 242 15.44 4.62 10.08
N ASP A 243 14.55 4.07 9.23
CA ASP A 243 13.11 4.43 9.21
C ASP A 243 12.40 4.08 10.53
N ASP A 244 12.76 2.96 11.15
CA ASP A 244 12.23 2.54 12.46
C ASP A 244 12.71 3.46 13.59
N VAL A 245 13.96 3.95 13.54
CA VAL A 245 14.48 4.93 14.50
C VAL A 245 13.74 6.27 14.37
N GLU A 246 13.45 6.73 13.15
CA GLU A 246 12.61 7.93 12.95
C GLU A 246 11.18 7.70 13.43
N SER A 247 10.63 6.51 13.25
CA SER A 247 9.32 6.15 13.81
C SER A 247 9.31 6.18 15.34
N LEU A 248 10.42 5.79 15.96
CA LEU A 248 10.58 5.87 17.41
C LEU A 248 10.66 7.32 17.90
N LYS A 249 11.39 8.20 17.19
CA LYS A 249 11.44 9.65 17.48
C LYS A 249 10.05 10.28 17.40
N THR A 250 9.33 9.99 16.31
CA THR A 250 7.97 10.48 16.10
C THR A 250 7.06 10.02 17.23
N PHE A 251 7.13 8.75 17.60
CA PHE A 251 6.34 8.21 18.72
C PHE A 251 6.56 8.95 20.04
N TYR A 252 7.82 9.21 20.43
CA TYR A 252 8.10 9.95 21.66
C TYR A 252 7.61 11.39 21.59
N LYS A 253 7.82 12.06 20.48
CA LYS A 253 7.30 13.42 20.26
C LYS A 253 5.76 13.46 20.29
N ASP A 254 5.11 12.40 19.84
CA ASP A 254 3.64 12.28 19.90
C ASP A 254 3.10 11.94 21.29
N GLU A 255 3.92 11.35 22.15
CA GLU A 255 3.57 11.10 23.55
C GLU A 255 3.89 12.29 24.47
N GLY A 256 4.40 13.40 23.93
CA GLY A 256 4.65 14.64 24.64
C GLY A 256 6.12 15.01 24.87
N HIS A 257 7.03 14.16 24.49
CA HIS A 257 8.47 14.36 24.69
C HIS A 257 9.10 15.10 23.51
N ARG A 258 8.87 16.43 23.45
CA ARG A 258 9.33 17.28 22.36
C ARG A 258 10.85 17.25 22.18
N ASP A 259 11.59 17.24 23.28
CA ASP A 259 13.06 17.30 23.28
C ASP A 259 13.72 15.93 23.21
N PHE A 260 12.94 14.90 22.83
CA PHE A 260 13.45 13.55 22.66
C PHE A 260 14.55 13.50 21.59
N THR A 261 15.67 12.88 21.95
CA THR A 261 16.81 12.67 21.04
C THR A 261 17.35 11.24 21.14
N VAL A 262 17.82 10.73 20.00
CA VAL A 262 18.58 9.50 19.95
C VAL A 262 20.06 9.88 20.01
N LEU A 263 20.73 9.49 21.09
CA LEU A 263 22.13 9.80 21.33
C LEU A 263 23.06 8.95 20.47
N SER A 264 22.74 7.68 20.34
CA SER A 264 23.45 6.75 19.47
C SER A 264 22.58 5.56 19.11
N ASP A 265 22.80 5.02 17.93
CA ASP A 265 22.25 3.76 17.49
C ASP A 265 23.41 2.87 16.97
N SER A 266 23.35 1.63 17.27
CA SER A 266 24.36 0.68 16.82
C SER A 266 23.79 -0.73 16.66
N VAL A 267 24.35 -1.44 15.69
CA VAL A 267 24.01 -2.84 15.43
C VAL A 267 25.30 -3.63 15.40
N TYR A 268 25.41 -4.61 16.27
CA TYR A 268 26.60 -5.44 16.38
C TYR A 268 26.26 -6.93 16.48
N TYR A 269 27.23 -7.75 16.11
CA TYR A 269 27.11 -9.20 16.23
C TYR A 269 27.53 -9.67 17.61
N ASP A 270 26.61 -10.30 18.33
CA ASP A 270 26.89 -10.93 19.61
C ASP A 270 27.20 -12.43 19.41
N LYS A 271 28.43 -12.83 19.77
CA LYS A 271 28.89 -14.23 19.67
C LYS A 271 28.11 -15.16 20.58
N LYS A 272 27.72 -14.72 21.79
CA LYS A 272 26.94 -15.51 22.75
C LYS A 272 25.52 -15.75 22.27
N LYS A 273 24.84 -14.70 21.76
CA LYS A 273 23.50 -14.79 21.22
C LYS A 273 23.43 -15.35 19.80
N LYS A 274 24.59 -15.53 19.15
CA LYS A 274 24.73 -15.98 17.74
C LYS A 274 23.83 -15.22 16.78
N GLY A 275 23.81 -13.88 16.91
CA GLY A 275 23.01 -13.01 16.08
C GLY A 275 23.24 -11.54 16.35
N LEU A 276 22.44 -10.69 15.72
CA LEU A 276 22.55 -9.24 15.85
C LEU A 276 21.85 -8.76 17.11
N VAL A 277 22.47 -7.82 17.79
CA VAL A 277 21.90 -7.01 18.86
C VAL A 277 21.85 -5.58 18.37
N VAL A 278 20.66 -4.99 18.47
CA VAL A 278 20.40 -3.58 18.17
C VAL A 278 20.42 -2.83 19.50
N LEU A 279 21.23 -1.79 19.60
CA LEU A 279 21.34 -0.91 20.75
C LEU A 279 20.93 0.50 20.33
N ILE A 280 19.95 1.07 20.99
CA ILE A 280 19.47 2.45 20.78
C ILE A 280 19.58 3.15 22.13
N GLN A 281 20.38 4.20 22.19
CA GLN A 281 20.49 5.05 23.37
C GLN A 281 19.70 6.32 23.16
N VAL A 282 18.79 6.63 24.07
CA VAL A 282 17.87 7.76 23.96
C VAL A 282 17.93 8.66 25.19
N THR A 283 17.55 9.91 24.98
CA THR A 283 17.20 10.86 26.05
C THR A 283 15.78 11.32 25.82
N GLU A 284 14.91 11.11 26.79
CA GLU A 284 13.47 11.35 26.61
C GLU A 284 13.11 12.82 26.68
N GLY A 285 13.80 13.60 27.53
CA GLY A 285 13.40 14.96 27.84
C GLY A 285 12.11 15.01 28.68
N GLU A 286 11.63 16.19 28.96
CA GLU A 286 10.40 16.40 29.75
C GLU A 286 9.14 16.16 28.89
N LYS A 287 8.03 15.89 29.55
CA LYS A 287 6.73 15.71 28.91
C LYS A 287 5.94 17.01 28.98
N TYR A 288 5.77 17.67 27.84
CA TYR A 288 5.13 18.98 27.76
C TYR A 288 3.62 18.94 27.57
N LYS A 289 2.96 19.96 28.14
CA LYS A 289 1.55 20.29 27.93
C LYS A 289 1.43 21.73 27.42
N PHE A 290 0.44 21.98 26.59
CA PHE A 290 0.13 23.33 26.16
C PHE A 290 -0.48 24.15 27.28
N ARG A 291 0.09 25.33 27.55
CA ARG A 291 -0.42 26.26 28.56
C ARG A 291 -1.22 27.40 27.94
N ASN A 292 -0.63 28.09 26.97
CA ASN A 292 -1.26 29.20 26.26
C ASN A 292 -0.98 29.15 24.78
N PHE A 293 -1.88 29.77 24.02
CA PHE A 293 -1.71 30.05 22.59
C PHE A 293 -1.94 31.53 22.36
N SER A 294 -1.08 32.18 21.58
CA SER A 294 -1.23 33.58 21.14
C SER A 294 -0.99 33.68 19.65
N TRP A 295 -1.59 34.69 19.04
CA TRP A 295 -1.54 34.91 17.58
C TRP A 295 -1.15 36.33 17.31
N GLU A 296 -0.22 36.53 16.35
CA GLU A 296 0.22 37.83 15.89
C GLU A 296 0.26 37.87 14.36
N GLY A 297 -0.13 38.99 13.75
CA GLY A 297 -0.12 39.15 12.30
C GLY A 297 -1.36 38.59 11.56
N ASN A 298 -2.36 38.10 12.28
CA ASN A 298 -3.59 37.53 11.74
C ASN A 298 -4.65 38.61 11.46
N SER A 299 -4.60 39.22 10.29
CA SER A 299 -5.57 40.27 9.93
C SER A 299 -6.87 39.74 9.35
N LEU A 300 -6.82 38.56 8.68
CA LEU A 300 -7.94 37.94 7.95
C LEU A 300 -8.91 37.16 8.85
N TYR A 301 -8.40 36.57 9.90
CA TYR A 301 -9.15 35.75 10.84
C TYR A 301 -8.90 36.19 12.28
N ASP A 302 -9.94 36.20 13.09
CA ASP A 302 -9.82 36.44 14.52
C ASP A 302 -9.18 35.24 15.25
N GLU A 303 -8.67 35.50 16.45
CA GLU A 303 -8.02 34.46 17.25
C GLU A 303 -8.94 33.31 17.60
N GLU A 304 -10.23 33.60 17.80
CA GLU A 304 -11.23 32.57 18.18
C GLU A 304 -11.39 31.55 17.04
N MET A 305 -11.44 32.03 15.80
CA MET A 305 -11.56 31.17 14.63
C MET A 305 -10.29 30.36 14.38
N LEU A 306 -9.11 30.98 14.52
CA LEU A 306 -7.84 30.28 14.42
C LEU A 306 -7.66 29.22 15.49
N GLN A 307 -8.02 29.54 16.73
CA GLN A 307 -7.99 28.60 17.86
C GLN A 307 -8.95 27.43 17.68
N LYS A 308 -10.12 27.69 17.11
CA LYS A 308 -11.08 26.63 16.75
C LYS A 308 -10.54 25.72 15.67
N ALA A 309 -9.89 26.26 14.67
CA ALA A 309 -9.26 25.49 13.60
C ALA A 309 -8.05 24.70 14.11
N LEU A 310 -7.24 25.29 14.99
CA LEU A 310 -6.11 24.63 15.63
C LEU A 310 -6.56 23.39 16.42
N ASN A 311 -7.77 23.40 16.98
CA ASN A 311 -8.39 22.28 17.71
C ASN A 311 -7.51 21.68 18.83
N LEU A 312 -6.58 22.48 19.37
CA LEU A 312 -5.76 22.16 20.54
C LEU A 312 -6.22 22.99 21.73
N LYS A 313 -6.21 22.40 22.92
CA LYS A 313 -6.70 23.02 24.15
C LYS A 313 -5.58 23.19 25.17
N LYS A 314 -5.75 24.17 26.06
CA LYS A 314 -4.90 24.31 27.22
C LYS A 314 -4.97 23.03 28.07
N GLY A 315 -3.80 22.51 28.45
CA GLY A 315 -3.67 21.28 29.23
C GLY A 315 -3.54 20.02 28.37
N ASP A 316 -3.76 20.08 27.05
CA ASP A 316 -3.50 18.96 26.17
C ASP A 316 -2.01 18.61 26.15
N ILE A 317 -1.71 17.33 26.10
CA ILE A 317 -0.33 16.85 25.98
C ILE A 317 0.17 17.17 24.58
N PHE A 318 1.40 17.67 24.50
CA PHE A 318 2.05 17.89 23.20
C PHE A 318 2.11 16.60 22.38
N SER A 319 1.76 16.71 21.12
CA SER A 319 1.96 15.67 20.12
C SER A 319 2.40 16.34 18.82
N GLN A 320 3.60 16.01 18.35
CA GLN A 320 4.16 16.62 17.15
C GLN A 320 3.28 16.42 15.92
N SER A 321 2.82 15.19 15.71
CA SER A 321 1.99 14.87 14.53
C SER A 321 0.64 15.57 14.57
N VAL A 322 0.02 15.68 15.76
CA VAL A 322 -1.25 16.39 15.93
C VAL A 322 -1.02 17.89 15.76
N PHE A 323 0.03 18.44 16.36
CA PHE A 323 0.39 19.84 16.25
C PHE A 323 0.66 20.25 14.79
N ASP A 324 1.53 19.51 14.09
CA ASP A 324 1.86 19.79 12.69
C ASP A 324 0.63 19.72 11.79
N LYS A 325 -0.24 18.74 12.02
CA LYS A 325 -1.52 18.64 11.32
C LYS A 325 -2.39 19.86 11.60
N SER A 326 -2.58 20.21 12.84
CA SER A 326 -3.42 21.34 13.26
C SER A 326 -2.92 22.65 12.66
N VAL A 327 -1.62 22.93 12.70
CA VAL A 327 -1.05 24.17 12.17
C VAL A 327 -1.01 24.16 10.65
N TYR A 328 -0.32 23.16 10.04
CA TYR A 328 0.01 23.20 8.61
C TYR A 328 -1.08 22.56 7.71
N GLN A 329 -2.01 21.78 8.27
CA GLN A 329 -3.13 21.25 7.50
C GLN A 329 -4.44 21.95 7.81
N ASP A 330 -4.75 22.20 9.09
CA ASP A 330 -6.06 22.73 9.46
C ASP A 330 -6.05 24.26 9.43
N VAL A 331 -5.17 24.93 10.18
CA VAL A 331 -5.13 26.40 10.23
C VAL A 331 -4.62 27.00 8.92
N GLN A 332 -3.50 26.56 8.40
CA GLN A 332 -2.94 27.08 7.15
C GLN A 332 -3.86 26.85 5.95
N SER A 333 -4.66 25.78 5.97
CA SER A 333 -5.64 25.55 4.91
C SER A 333 -6.73 26.62 4.86
N LEU A 334 -7.09 27.26 5.99
CA LEU A 334 -8.05 28.36 5.99
C LEU A 334 -7.56 29.51 5.11
N TYR A 335 -6.29 29.86 5.23
CA TYR A 335 -5.65 30.89 4.43
C TYR A 335 -5.52 30.46 2.96
N MET A 336 -5.02 29.24 2.72
CA MET A 336 -4.83 28.71 1.38
C MET A 336 -6.15 28.52 0.63
N ASP A 337 -7.26 28.24 1.31
CA ASP A 337 -8.58 28.11 0.67
C ASP A 337 -9.24 29.45 0.35
N ARG A 338 -8.65 30.56 0.83
CA ARG A 338 -8.98 31.92 0.43
C ARG A 338 -7.97 32.55 -0.52
N GLY A 339 -7.06 31.74 -1.08
CA GLY A 339 -6.07 32.16 -2.06
C GLY A 339 -4.73 32.55 -1.50
N TYR A 340 -4.54 32.60 -0.21
CA TYR A 340 -3.28 33.00 0.42
C TYR A 340 -2.29 31.84 0.46
N LEU A 341 -1.85 31.43 -0.74
CA LEU A 341 -0.95 30.29 -0.93
C LEU A 341 0.37 30.42 -0.17
N TYR A 342 0.93 31.62 -0.15
CA TYR A 342 2.23 31.91 0.47
C TYR A 342 2.10 32.31 1.93
N SER A 343 0.90 32.14 2.54
CA SER A 343 0.75 32.36 3.98
C SER A 343 1.69 31.43 4.76
N ASN A 344 2.37 32.01 5.73
CA ASN A 344 3.27 31.30 6.63
C ASN A 344 2.80 31.44 8.06
N ILE A 345 2.86 30.34 8.83
CA ILE A 345 2.51 30.30 10.25
C ILE A 345 3.70 29.69 10.98
N GLU A 346 4.43 30.53 11.71
CA GLU A 346 5.59 30.13 12.46
C GLU A 346 5.26 30.00 13.94
N PRO A 347 5.31 28.80 14.51
CA PRO A 347 5.12 28.60 15.93
C PRO A 347 6.41 28.81 16.70
N PHE A 348 6.38 29.66 17.73
CA PHE A 348 7.44 29.87 18.70
C PHE A 348 7.07 29.21 20.01
N PHE A 349 7.90 28.29 20.49
CA PHE A 349 7.64 27.53 21.71
C PHE A 349 8.45 28.10 22.87
N THR A 350 7.78 28.56 23.87
CA THR A 350 8.38 29.08 25.11
C THR A 350 8.11 28.12 26.27
N PRO A 351 9.12 27.34 26.72
CA PRO A 351 8.98 26.48 27.89
C PRO A 351 8.67 27.30 29.15
N VAL A 352 7.72 26.85 29.95
CA VAL A 352 7.34 27.48 31.20
C VAL A 352 7.31 26.42 32.31
N GLY A 353 8.23 26.55 33.28
CA GLY A 353 8.45 25.50 34.27
C GLY A 353 9.04 24.25 33.64
N ASN A 354 8.73 23.07 34.20
CA ASN A 354 9.33 21.80 33.77
C ASN A 354 8.45 21.00 32.79
N ASP A 355 7.13 21.24 32.75
CA ASP A 355 6.18 20.39 32.04
C ASP A 355 5.19 21.13 31.13
N SER A 356 5.36 22.45 30.97
CA SER A 356 4.40 23.29 30.27
C SER A 356 5.10 24.17 29.24
N MET A 357 4.37 24.51 28.16
CA MET A 357 4.86 25.45 27.16
C MET A 357 3.76 26.37 26.67
N ASP A 358 4.14 27.58 26.33
CA ASP A 358 3.34 28.53 25.57
C ASP A 358 3.73 28.43 24.08
N VAL A 359 2.78 28.67 23.21
CA VAL A 359 2.99 28.68 21.76
C VAL A 359 2.49 30.00 21.19
N ASP A 360 3.43 30.79 20.68
CA ASP A 360 3.17 32.08 20.06
C ASP A 360 3.25 31.88 18.55
N PHE A 361 2.16 32.14 17.83
CA PHE A 361 2.10 31.99 16.38
C PHE A 361 2.32 33.34 15.71
N SER A 362 3.32 33.45 14.85
CA SER A 362 3.50 34.56 13.94
C SER A 362 2.94 34.21 12.57
N VAL A 363 1.94 34.95 12.14
CA VAL A 363 1.24 34.74 10.88
C VAL A 363 1.65 35.82 9.87
N THR A 364 2.14 35.37 8.72
CA THR A 364 2.39 36.21 7.55
C THR A 364 1.43 35.84 6.46
N GLU A 365 0.45 36.68 6.15
CA GLU A 365 -0.65 36.35 5.24
C GLU A 365 -0.27 36.39 3.77
N ASN A 366 0.60 37.37 3.35
CA ASN A 366 0.99 37.62 1.99
C ASN A 366 -0.21 37.95 1.04
N ASN A 367 -0.04 37.76 -0.28
CA ASN A 367 -1.04 38.13 -1.28
C ASN A 367 -1.92 36.93 -1.68
N LYS A 368 -3.10 37.24 -2.25
CA LYS A 368 -3.96 36.23 -2.90
C LYS A 368 -3.34 35.81 -4.22
N VAL A 369 -3.46 34.53 -4.51
CA VAL A 369 -2.87 33.92 -5.70
C VAL A 369 -3.94 33.24 -6.55
N TYR A 370 -3.88 33.47 -7.85
CA TYR A 370 -4.77 32.91 -8.87
C TYR A 370 -4.02 31.86 -9.70
N VAL A 371 -4.74 30.85 -10.14
CA VAL A 371 -4.21 29.84 -11.05
C VAL A 371 -4.29 30.35 -12.49
N ARG A 372 -3.14 30.67 -13.10
CA ARG A 372 -3.09 31.14 -14.49
C ARG A 372 -3.26 29.96 -15.47
N ASN A 373 -2.45 28.95 -15.35
CA ASN A 373 -2.49 27.76 -16.22
C ASN A 373 -2.37 26.47 -15.43
N ILE A 374 -2.89 25.39 -16.01
CA ILE A 374 -2.70 24.01 -15.53
C ILE A 374 -2.06 23.21 -16.66
N ASN A 375 -0.79 22.87 -16.47
CA ASN A 375 0.02 22.12 -17.41
C ASN A 375 0.05 20.63 -16.99
N ILE A 376 -0.16 19.74 -17.95
CA ILE A 376 -0.19 18.31 -17.70
C ILE A 376 0.90 17.65 -18.54
N TYR A 377 1.77 16.88 -17.88
CA TYR A 377 2.91 16.22 -18.50
C TYR A 377 2.90 14.72 -18.20
N GLY A 378 3.41 13.91 -19.14
CA GLY A 378 3.64 12.49 -18.95
C GLY A 378 2.46 11.57 -19.28
N ASN A 379 1.36 12.10 -19.80
CA ASN A 379 0.18 11.34 -20.23
C ASN A 379 0.34 10.84 -21.67
N SER A 380 1.13 9.81 -21.89
CA SER A 380 1.41 9.26 -23.22
C SER A 380 0.25 8.42 -23.80
N LYS A 381 -0.45 7.65 -22.97
CA LYS A 381 -1.60 6.80 -23.32
C LYS A 381 -2.93 7.49 -23.02
N THR A 382 -3.01 8.14 -21.86
CA THR A 382 -4.25 8.74 -21.35
C THR A 382 -4.50 10.08 -22.02
N ARG A 383 -5.69 10.26 -22.57
CA ARG A 383 -6.09 11.55 -23.15
C ARG A 383 -6.21 12.61 -22.09
N GLU A 384 -5.80 13.81 -22.42
CA GLU A 384 -5.78 14.94 -21.50
C GLU A 384 -7.17 15.26 -20.91
N ASN A 385 -8.25 15.14 -21.69
CA ASN A 385 -9.60 15.35 -21.19
C ASN A 385 -9.98 14.40 -20.05
N VAL A 386 -9.44 13.17 -20.02
CA VAL A 386 -9.66 12.20 -18.92
C VAL A 386 -9.05 12.72 -17.61
N ILE A 387 -7.95 13.46 -17.70
CA ILE A 387 -7.30 14.05 -16.54
C ILE A 387 -8.03 15.34 -16.14
N ARG A 388 -8.24 16.25 -17.09
CA ARG A 388 -8.85 17.56 -16.82
C ARG A 388 -10.26 17.48 -16.22
N ARG A 389 -11.06 16.50 -16.62
CA ARG A 389 -12.42 16.31 -16.07
C ARG A 389 -12.45 15.89 -14.59
N GLU A 390 -11.33 15.41 -14.07
CA GLU A 390 -11.19 15.08 -12.64
C GLU A 390 -10.69 16.25 -11.80
N LEU A 391 -10.27 17.34 -12.43
CA LEU A 391 -9.82 18.53 -11.74
C LEU A 391 -11.01 19.36 -11.27
N ASP A 392 -10.92 19.89 -10.06
CA ASP A 392 -11.87 20.84 -9.47
C ASP A 392 -11.30 22.27 -9.45
N VAL A 393 -10.11 22.46 -10.04
CA VAL A 393 -9.41 23.73 -10.17
C VAL A 393 -9.28 24.05 -11.65
N PHE A 394 -9.57 25.28 -12.04
CA PHE A 394 -9.54 25.74 -13.42
C PHE A 394 -8.66 26.99 -13.57
N PRO A 395 -8.14 27.25 -14.76
CA PRO A 395 -7.47 28.52 -15.06
C PRO A 395 -8.38 29.72 -14.76
N GLY A 396 -7.85 30.70 -14.08
CA GLY A 396 -8.56 31.90 -13.59
C GLY A 396 -9.16 31.75 -12.19
N ASP A 397 -9.19 30.55 -11.62
CA ASP A 397 -9.70 30.35 -10.26
C ASP A 397 -8.72 30.90 -9.22
N LEU A 398 -9.27 31.41 -8.13
CA LEU A 398 -8.52 31.65 -6.91
C LEU A 398 -7.96 30.34 -6.39
N PHE A 399 -6.67 30.30 -6.03
CA PHE A 399 -6.07 29.10 -5.50
C PHE A 399 -6.80 28.58 -4.26
N ARG A 400 -7.12 27.29 -4.25
CA ARG A 400 -7.74 26.62 -3.10
C ARG A 400 -7.09 25.26 -2.90
N ARG A 401 -6.42 25.10 -1.76
CA ARG A 401 -5.73 23.87 -1.41
C ARG A 401 -6.65 22.65 -1.39
N THR A 402 -7.83 22.79 -0.80
CA THR A 402 -8.80 21.70 -0.70
C THR A 402 -9.29 21.22 -2.06
N LEU A 403 -9.51 22.11 -3.02
CA LEU A 403 -9.91 21.74 -4.39
C LEU A 403 -8.77 21.04 -5.12
N LEU A 404 -7.53 21.50 -4.97
CA LEU A 404 -6.36 20.86 -5.55
C LEU A 404 -6.15 19.45 -4.97
N GLN A 405 -6.20 19.29 -3.65
CA GLN A 405 -6.10 17.98 -2.99
C GLN A 405 -7.22 17.04 -3.43
N ARG A 406 -8.44 17.56 -3.57
CA ARG A 406 -9.58 16.78 -4.08
C ARG A 406 -9.35 16.32 -5.52
N SER A 407 -8.80 17.17 -6.36
CA SER A 407 -8.42 16.86 -7.75
C SER A 407 -7.38 15.73 -7.78
N MET A 408 -6.31 15.86 -6.98
CA MET A 408 -5.26 14.84 -6.90
C MET A 408 -5.82 13.49 -6.38
N ARG A 409 -6.71 13.52 -5.41
CA ARG A 409 -7.39 12.32 -4.91
C ARG A 409 -8.24 11.65 -5.99
N LYS A 410 -8.98 12.41 -6.80
CA LYS A 410 -9.75 11.87 -7.93
C LYS A 410 -8.83 11.22 -8.95
N LEU A 411 -7.70 11.86 -9.32
CA LEU A 411 -6.71 11.27 -10.22
C LEU A 411 -6.10 9.98 -9.66
N HIS A 412 -5.83 9.95 -8.35
CA HIS A 412 -5.35 8.74 -7.68
C HIS A 412 -6.36 7.58 -7.76
N VAL A 413 -7.65 7.87 -7.58
CA VAL A 413 -8.74 6.87 -7.66
C VAL A 413 -8.87 6.27 -9.06
N LEU A 414 -8.52 6.97 -10.13
CA LEU A 414 -8.49 6.42 -11.48
C LEU A 414 -7.53 5.22 -11.60
N ASN A 415 -6.48 5.21 -10.77
CA ASN A 415 -5.46 4.15 -10.76
C ASN A 415 -4.70 3.98 -12.09
N TYR A 416 -4.62 5.03 -12.90
CA TYR A 416 -3.86 5.05 -14.16
C TYR A 416 -2.44 5.54 -13.97
N PHE A 417 -2.16 6.21 -12.86
CA PHE A 417 -0.90 6.89 -12.57
C PHE A 417 -0.24 6.35 -11.31
N ASP A 418 1.08 6.45 -11.25
CA ASP A 418 1.83 6.16 -10.03
C ASP A 418 1.48 7.21 -8.96
N PRO A 419 1.05 6.80 -7.76
CA PRO A 419 0.71 7.73 -6.68
C PRO A 419 1.81 8.71 -6.32
N VAL A 420 3.08 8.29 -6.39
CA VAL A 420 4.24 9.13 -6.06
C VAL A 420 4.40 10.28 -7.06
N SER A 421 3.98 10.08 -8.31
CA SER A 421 4.07 11.12 -9.35
C SER A 421 2.95 12.17 -9.27
N LEU A 422 1.89 11.92 -8.50
CA LEU A 422 0.72 12.80 -8.41
C LEU A 422 0.92 14.03 -7.49
N ALA A 423 2.13 14.52 -7.35
CA ALA A 423 2.42 15.74 -6.62
C ALA A 423 2.41 16.94 -7.61
N PRO A 424 1.43 17.86 -7.51
CA PRO A 424 1.43 19.04 -8.35
C PRO A 424 2.57 19.97 -7.93
N ASN A 425 3.30 20.49 -8.91
CA ASN A 425 4.30 21.51 -8.69
C ASN A 425 3.66 22.88 -8.91
N VAL A 426 3.82 23.77 -7.93
CA VAL A 426 3.36 25.15 -8.01
C VAL A 426 4.51 26.00 -8.54
N VAL A 427 4.33 26.59 -9.70
CA VAL A 427 5.33 27.45 -10.35
C VAL A 427 4.88 28.90 -10.23
N PRO A 428 5.54 29.72 -9.41
CA PRO A 428 5.28 31.16 -9.35
C PRO A 428 5.51 31.81 -10.71
N VAL A 429 4.61 32.69 -11.12
CA VAL A 429 4.71 33.44 -12.35
C VAL A 429 4.85 34.92 -12.03
N ASP A 430 3.97 35.41 -11.18
CA ASP A 430 3.94 36.74 -10.64
C ASP A 430 3.62 36.73 -9.14
N GLU A 431 3.49 37.93 -8.51
CA GLU A 431 3.17 38.05 -7.08
C GLU A 431 1.80 37.45 -6.73
N ASP A 432 0.87 37.43 -7.70
CA ASP A 432 -0.52 36.99 -7.54
C ASP A 432 -0.94 35.88 -8.53
N GLU A 433 -0.01 35.35 -9.36
CA GLU A 433 -0.29 34.30 -10.33
C GLU A 433 0.65 33.13 -10.25
N ILE A 434 0.08 31.92 -10.40
CA ILE A 434 0.83 30.65 -10.46
C ILE A 434 0.39 29.80 -11.63
N ASP A 435 1.32 29.00 -12.12
CA ASP A 435 1.03 27.84 -12.96
C ASP A 435 1.06 26.56 -12.10
N LEU A 436 0.15 25.64 -12.39
CA LEU A 436 0.13 24.31 -11.77
C LEU A 436 0.66 23.28 -12.76
N ASP A 437 1.85 22.73 -12.50
CA ASP A 437 2.45 21.69 -13.28
C ASP A 437 2.15 20.34 -12.67
N ILE A 438 1.34 19.51 -13.36
CA ILE A 438 0.96 18.17 -12.94
C ILE A 438 1.76 17.17 -13.79
N THR A 439 2.83 16.66 -13.22
CA THR A 439 3.65 15.61 -13.86
C THR A 439 3.14 14.23 -13.46
N LEU A 440 2.75 13.44 -14.46
CA LEU A 440 2.14 12.13 -14.27
C LEU A 440 3.08 11.04 -14.80
N GLN A 441 3.18 9.96 -14.07
CA GLN A 441 3.82 8.74 -14.56
C GLN A 441 2.75 7.66 -14.75
N GLU A 442 2.48 7.30 -15.98
CA GLU A 442 1.49 6.26 -16.28
C GLU A 442 1.99 4.88 -15.86
N LYS A 443 1.09 4.10 -15.28
CA LYS A 443 1.32 2.70 -14.95
C LYS A 443 0.34 1.79 -15.68
N SER A 444 0.67 0.51 -15.80
CA SER A 444 -0.29 -0.47 -16.30
C SER A 444 -1.47 -0.57 -15.34
N SER A 445 -2.66 -0.27 -15.84
CA SER A 445 -3.92 -0.37 -15.12
C SER A 445 -4.75 -1.57 -15.54
N ASP A 446 -4.32 -2.28 -16.59
CA ASP A 446 -4.99 -3.47 -17.08
C ASP A 446 -4.85 -4.61 -16.07
N ARG A 447 -5.91 -5.37 -15.88
CA ARG A 447 -5.99 -6.43 -14.89
C ARG A 447 -6.31 -7.75 -15.54
N ALA A 448 -5.57 -8.77 -15.16
CA ALA A 448 -5.92 -10.15 -15.38
C ALA A 448 -6.14 -10.79 -14.00
N SER A 449 -7.31 -11.36 -13.77
CA SER A 449 -7.61 -12.11 -12.56
C SER A 449 -8.04 -13.52 -12.91
N ALA A 450 -7.66 -14.47 -12.09
CA ALA A 450 -8.15 -15.85 -12.14
C ALA A 450 -8.81 -16.15 -10.80
N ASN A 451 -9.90 -16.90 -10.84
CA ASN A 451 -10.59 -17.39 -9.66
C ASN A 451 -10.71 -18.90 -9.74
N ILE A 452 -10.57 -19.54 -8.60
CA ILE A 452 -10.85 -20.96 -8.42
C ILE A 452 -11.76 -21.06 -7.22
N GLY A 453 -12.80 -21.85 -7.34
CA GLY A 453 -13.76 -22.03 -6.26
C GLY A 453 -14.26 -23.46 -6.20
N VAL A 454 -14.95 -23.78 -5.13
CA VAL A 454 -15.66 -25.04 -4.97
C VAL A 454 -17.14 -24.74 -4.74
N SER A 455 -17.98 -25.32 -5.57
CA SER A 455 -19.43 -25.23 -5.45
C SER A 455 -19.99 -26.63 -5.28
N GLY A 456 -20.86 -26.83 -4.31
CA GLY A 456 -21.57 -28.10 -4.15
C GLY A 456 -22.33 -28.49 -5.42
N MET A 457 -22.83 -27.49 -6.16
CA MET A 457 -23.63 -27.71 -7.37
C MET A 457 -22.79 -27.98 -8.63
N TYR A 458 -21.64 -27.35 -8.79
CA TYR A 458 -20.85 -27.41 -10.03
C TYR A 458 -19.45 -28.01 -9.83
N GLY A 459 -19.16 -28.49 -8.63
CA GLY A 459 -17.84 -29.02 -8.27
C GLY A 459 -16.79 -27.93 -8.18
N MET A 460 -15.57 -28.25 -8.62
CA MET A 460 -14.57 -27.21 -8.77
C MET A 460 -14.96 -26.27 -9.92
N THR A 461 -14.98 -24.99 -9.62
CA THR A 461 -15.20 -23.92 -10.60
C THR A 461 -13.92 -23.12 -10.78
N GLY A 462 -13.65 -22.74 -12.02
CA GLY A 462 -12.54 -21.88 -12.32
C GLY A 462 -12.96 -20.82 -13.32
N GLY A 463 -12.30 -19.67 -13.27
CA GLY A 463 -12.61 -18.62 -14.22
C GLY A 463 -11.50 -17.60 -14.31
N GLY A 464 -11.69 -16.68 -15.21
CA GLY A 464 -10.80 -15.55 -15.39
C GLY A 464 -11.56 -14.32 -15.84
N ASN A 465 -10.98 -13.18 -15.54
CA ASN A 465 -11.42 -11.89 -16.05
C ASN A 465 -10.23 -11.12 -16.58
N LEU A 466 -10.32 -10.65 -17.80
CA LEU A 466 -9.40 -9.73 -18.42
C LEU A 466 -10.08 -8.38 -18.50
N GLU A 467 -9.49 -7.38 -17.87
CA GLU A 467 -10.03 -6.03 -17.82
C GLU A 467 -9.00 -5.03 -18.35
N PHE A 468 -9.33 -4.40 -19.45
CA PHE A 468 -8.56 -3.33 -20.06
C PHE A 468 -9.09 -2.00 -19.53
N ASN A 469 -8.42 -1.46 -18.52
CA ASN A 469 -8.74 -0.15 -17.97
C ASN A 469 -8.11 0.94 -18.85
N ASN A 470 -8.77 2.09 -18.89
CA ASN A 470 -8.34 3.18 -19.77
C ASN A 470 -8.21 2.77 -21.24
N PHE A 471 -9.19 2.00 -21.71
CA PHE A 471 -9.24 1.52 -23.08
C PHE A 471 -9.16 2.69 -24.07
N ARG A 472 -8.20 2.63 -25.01
CA ARG A 472 -7.86 3.70 -25.96
C ARG A 472 -7.50 5.05 -25.33
N GLY A 473 -7.08 5.05 -24.06
CA GLY A 473 -6.76 6.28 -23.35
C GLY A 473 -7.96 7.17 -22.99
N LYS A 474 -9.17 6.67 -23.14
CA LYS A 474 -10.43 7.43 -22.92
C LYS A 474 -11.00 7.25 -21.51
N GLY A 475 -10.34 6.54 -20.63
CA GLY A 475 -10.88 6.16 -19.31
C GLY A 475 -12.00 5.14 -19.38
N GLN A 476 -12.18 4.49 -20.53
CA GLN A 476 -13.18 3.45 -20.78
C GLN A 476 -12.68 2.09 -20.30
N ILE A 477 -13.58 1.18 -19.97
CA ILE A 477 -13.26 -0.16 -19.51
C ILE A 477 -13.85 -1.17 -20.48
N LEU A 478 -13.01 -2.10 -20.94
CA LEU A 478 -13.42 -3.27 -21.73
C LEU A 478 -13.04 -4.51 -20.94
N SER A 479 -13.98 -5.39 -20.66
CA SER A 479 -13.71 -6.61 -19.91
C SER A 479 -14.29 -7.85 -20.56
N PHE A 480 -13.57 -8.97 -20.41
CA PHE A 480 -13.93 -10.31 -20.83
C PHE A 480 -13.86 -11.23 -19.63
N GLY A 481 -14.97 -11.78 -19.24
CA GLY A 481 -15.08 -12.74 -18.16
C GLY A 481 -15.51 -14.10 -18.62
N PHE A 482 -14.95 -15.14 -18.04
CA PHE A 482 -15.41 -16.51 -18.24
C PHE A 482 -15.32 -17.29 -16.93
N ASN A 483 -16.25 -18.21 -16.73
CA ASN A 483 -16.23 -19.16 -15.63
C ASN A 483 -16.70 -20.52 -16.12
N VAL A 484 -16.08 -21.57 -15.62
CA VAL A 484 -16.40 -22.95 -15.97
C VAL A 484 -16.41 -23.82 -14.70
N GLY A 485 -17.33 -24.77 -14.65
CA GLY A 485 -17.38 -25.79 -13.60
C GLY A 485 -16.90 -27.13 -14.14
N THR A 486 -16.05 -27.80 -13.36
CA THR A 486 -15.33 -29.01 -13.80
C THR A 486 -16.13 -30.30 -13.66
N GLN A 487 -17.30 -30.28 -13.02
CA GLN A 487 -18.10 -31.47 -12.66
C GLN A 487 -17.36 -32.44 -11.73
N VAL A 488 -16.22 -32.07 -11.18
CA VAL A 488 -15.47 -32.86 -10.22
C VAL A 488 -16.09 -32.69 -8.84
N SER A 489 -16.69 -33.76 -8.31
CA SER A 489 -17.24 -33.77 -6.94
C SER A 489 -16.09 -33.81 -5.92
N MET A 490 -16.15 -32.95 -4.95
CA MET A 490 -15.27 -32.96 -3.79
C MET A 490 -16.01 -33.58 -2.58
N GLY A 491 -16.30 -34.84 -2.66
CA GLY A 491 -16.91 -35.60 -1.57
C GLY A 491 -18.26 -36.26 -1.94
N ASN A 492 -18.64 -37.26 -1.18
CA ASN A 492 -19.87 -38.08 -1.40
C ASN A 492 -21.19 -37.38 -1.05
N TYR A 493 -21.11 -36.15 -0.51
CA TYR A 493 -22.30 -35.45 0.05
C TYR A 493 -23.17 -34.76 -0.99
N TYR A 494 -22.66 -34.43 -2.17
CA TYR A 494 -23.32 -33.49 -3.09
C TYR A 494 -23.80 -34.12 -4.41
N GLY A 495 -23.68 -35.42 -4.60
CA GLY A 495 -24.08 -36.08 -5.85
C GLY A 495 -23.18 -35.67 -7.04
N ARG A 496 -23.66 -35.89 -8.27
CA ARG A 496 -22.94 -35.48 -9.49
C ARG A 496 -23.12 -33.99 -9.75
N PRO A 497 -22.04 -33.23 -9.79
CA PRO A 497 -22.13 -31.77 -10.10
C PRO A 497 -22.64 -31.51 -11.54
N GLY A 498 -23.44 -30.50 -11.69
CA GLY A 498 -23.89 -30.01 -13.00
C GLY A 498 -22.76 -29.29 -13.77
N LYS A 499 -22.91 -29.25 -15.09
CA LYS A 499 -22.04 -28.47 -15.96
C LYS A 499 -22.31 -26.97 -15.74
N TYR A 500 -21.27 -26.15 -15.68
CA TYR A 500 -21.40 -24.69 -15.60
C TYR A 500 -20.45 -24.00 -16.59
N GLU A 501 -21.01 -23.12 -17.40
CA GLU A 501 -20.23 -22.28 -18.31
C GLU A 501 -20.84 -20.88 -18.32
N SER A 502 -19.98 -19.86 -18.21
CA SER A 502 -20.42 -18.47 -18.29
C SER A 502 -19.38 -17.64 -19.05
N PHE A 503 -19.84 -16.83 -19.99
CA PHE A 503 -19.03 -15.90 -20.76
C PHE A 503 -19.70 -14.54 -20.73
N GLN A 504 -18.91 -13.50 -20.52
CA GLN A 504 -19.39 -12.12 -20.49
C GLN A 504 -18.41 -11.20 -21.18
N VAL A 505 -18.93 -10.32 -22.00
CA VAL A 505 -18.21 -9.17 -22.54
C VAL A 505 -18.89 -7.91 -22.04
N ARG A 506 -18.10 -6.97 -21.52
CA ARG A 506 -18.62 -5.73 -20.95
C ARG A 506 -17.78 -4.55 -21.39
N PHE A 507 -18.45 -3.50 -21.85
CA PHE A 507 -17.87 -2.19 -22.12
C PHE A 507 -18.51 -1.15 -21.22
N VAL A 508 -17.70 -0.27 -20.63
CA VAL A 508 -18.16 0.80 -19.73
C VAL A 508 -17.40 2.08 -20.02
N ASP A 509 -18.15 3.15 -20.23
CA ASP A 509 -17.66 4.52 -20.18
C ASP A 509 -18.10 5.16 -18.85
N PRO A 510 -17.18 5.39 -17.89
CA PRO A 510 -17.54 5.92 -16.58
C PRO A 510 -17.94 7.40 -16.60
N MET A 511 -17.54 8.15 -17.62
CA MET A 511 -17.76 9.59 -17.77
C MET A 511 -18.20 9.91 -19.19
N PHE A 512 -19.36 9.41 -19.56
CA PHE A 512 -19.88 9.57 -20.93
C PHE A 512 -20.02 11.04 -21.31
N ARG A 513 -19.37 11.45 -22.40
CA ARG A 513 -19.26 12.83 -22.85
C ARG A 513 -18.72 13.78 -21.78
N ASP A 514 -17.77 13.31 -21.00
CA ASP A 514 -17.14 14.03 -19.87
C ASP A 514 -18.15 14.53 -18.81
N THR A 515 -19.32 13.89 -18.74
CA THR A 515 -20.31 14.12 -17.69
C THR A 515 -20.24 13.03 -16.62
N PRO A 516 -20.68 13.23 -15.38
CA PRO A 516 -20.67 12.23 -14.32
C PRO A 516 -21.72 11.13 -14.55
N ASN A 517 -21.97 10.77 -15.80
CA ASN A 517 -22.85 9.70 -16.20
C ASN A 517 -22.03 8.51 -16.73
N ARG A 518 -22.20 7.39 -16.07
CA ARG A 518 -21.64 6.12 -16.51
C ARG A 518 -22.59 5.43 -17.48
N ILE A 519 -22.09 5.02 -18.63
CA ILE A 519 -22.84 4.18 -19.58
C ILE A 519 -22.09 2.87 -19.77
N GLY A 520 -22.82 1.77 -19.80
CA GLY A 520 -22.24 0.44 -20.06
C GLY A 520 -23.10 -0.40 -20.98
N PHE A 521 -22.44 -1.35 -21.62
CA PHE A 521 -23.07 -2.39 -22.44
C PHE A 521 -22.49 -3.73 -22.01
N SER A 522 -23.31 -4.75 -21.92
CA SER A 522 -22.83 -6.10 -21.67
C SER A 522 -23.57 -7.13 -22.52
N LEU A 523 -22.84 -8.16 -22.93
CA LEU A 523 -23.36 -9.37 -23.53
C LEU A 523 -22.96 -10.54 -22.66
N PHE A 524 -23.85 -11.48 -22.46
CA PHE A 524 -23.59 -12.63 -21.63
C PHE A 524 -24.20 -13.91 -22.19
N TYR A 525 -23.56 -14.98 -21.88
CA TYR A 525 -23.98 -16.36 -22.12
C TYR A 525 -23.73 -17.16 -20.83
N THR A 526 -24.71 -17.92 -20.40
CA THR A 526 -24.56 -18.79 -19.22
C THR A 526 -25.30 -20.09 -19.44
N PHE A 527 -24.59 -21.19 -19.28
CA PHE A 527 -25.14 -22.52 -19.23
C PHE A 527 -25.03 -23.06 -17.80
N ARG A 528 -26.14 -23.58 -17.29
CA ARG A 528 -26.20 -24.23 -15.97
C ARG A 528 -26.79 -25.61 -16.15
N GLY A 529 -26.01 -26.65 -15.91
CA GLY A 529 -26.45 -28.04 -15.99
C GLY A 529 -27.22 -28.48 -14.75
N ALA A 530 -28.05 -29.45 -14.93
CA ALA A 530 -28.78 -30.12 -13.85
C ALA A 530 -27.81 -30.69 -12.81
N GLY A 531 -28.12 -30.51 -11.53
CA GLY A 531 -27.43 -31.13 -10.42
C GLY A 531 -28.25 -32.32 -9.86
N ASN A 532 -27.59 -33.38 -9.38
CA ASN A 532 -28.22 -34.53 -8.81
C ASN A 532 -28.53 -34.44 -7.30
N SER A 533 -28.39 -33.24 -6.73
CA SER A 533 -28.70 -33.03 -5.30
C SER A 533 -30.13 -32.52 -5.10
N TYR A 534 -30.74 -32.88 -3.95
CA TYR A 534 -32.08 -32.40 -3.58
C TYR A 534 -32.18 -30.88 -3.44
N TYR A 535 -31.09 -30.21 -3.22
CA TYR A 535 -31.06 -28.73 -3.03
C TYR A 535 -30.82 -27.93 -4.30
N PHE A 536 -30.71 -28.61 -5.48
CA PHE A 536 -30.40 -27.94 -6.74
C PHE A 536 -31.49 -28.18 -7.78
N TYR A 537 -31.60 -27.23 -8.71
CA TYR A 537 -32.56 -27.40 -9.81
C TYR A 537 -32.18 -28.60 -10.69
N PRO A 538 -33.13 -29.53 -10.92
CA PRO A 538 -32.85 -30.78 -11.63
C PRO A 538 -32.96 -30.66 -13.14
N PHE A 539 -32.76 -29.48 -13.70
CA PHE A 539 -32.84 -29.21 -15.13
C PHE A 539 -31.70 -28.38 -15.64
N ASN A 540 -31.45 -28.49 -16.92
CA ASN A 540 -30.46 -27.65 -17.61
C ASN A 540 -31.09 -26.30 -17.95
N GLN A 541 -30.28 -25.23 -17.85
CA GLN A 541 -30.69 -23.88 -18.20
C GLN A 541 -29.64 -23.24 -19.10
N LEU A 542 -30.07 -22.79 -20.27
CA LEU A 542 -29.29 -21.90 -21.13
C LEU A 542 -29.87 -20.50 -21.04
N SER A 543 -29.03 -19.53 -20.74
CA SER A 543 -29.38 -18.11 -20.66
C SER A 543 -28.42 -17.25 -21.46
N ARG A 544 -28.95 -16.41 -22.34
CA ARG A 544 -28.17 -15.46 -23.14
C ARG A 544 -28.88 -14.16 -23.26
N GLY A 545 -28.11 -13.08 -23.39
CA GLY A 545 -28.71 -11.76 -23.49
C GLY A 545 -27.72 -10.63 -23.48
N GLY A 546 -28.26 -9.44 -23.35
CA GLY A 546 -27.48 -8.23 -23.27
C GLY A 546 -28.14 -7.21 -22.34
N SER A 547 -27.36 -6.23 -21.90
CA SER A 547 -27.89 -5.12 -21.13
C SER A 547 -27.24 -3.78 -21.48
N ILE A 548 -28.01 -2.74 -21.27
CA ILE A 548 -27.59 -1.34 -21.33
C ILE A 548 -27.68 -0.78 -19.93
N GLN A 549 -26.61 -0.15 -19.51
CA GLN A 549 -26.43 0.32 -18.15
C GLN A 549 -26.25 1.83 -18.14
N TRP A 550 -26.91 2.49 -17.23
CA TRP A 550 -26.71 3.90 -16.92
C TRP A 550 -26.51 4.07 -15.41
N GLY A 551 -25.56 4.88 -15.01
CA GLY A 551 -25.29 5.14 -13.61
C GLY A 551 -24.83 6.56 -13.37
N ARG A 552 -25.07 7.05 -12.17
CA ARG A 552 -24.69 8.39 -11.75
C ARG A 552 -24.39 8.44 -10.27
N ARG A 553 -23.35 9.20 -9.89
CA ARG A 553 -23.14 9.62 -8.50
C ARG A 553 -24.10 10.75 -8.17
N LEU A 554 -24.82 10.60 -7.07
CA LEU A 554 -25.74 11.62 -6.59
C LEU A 554 -25.01 12.56 -5.64
N LYS A 555 -25.34 13.85 -5.70
CA LYS A 555 -24.76 14.87 -4.82
C LYS A 555 -25.62 15.10 -3.57
N TRP A 556 -26.82 14.59 -3.55
CA TRP A 556 -27.77 14.71 -2.47
C TRP A 556 -28.33 13.32 -2.12
N PRO A 557 -28.53 12.97 -0.84
CA PRO A 557 -28.33 13.78 0.37
C PRO A 557 -26.87 13.96 0.79
N ASP A 558 -25.96 13.08 0.36
CA ASP A 558 -24.52 13.22 0.56
C ASP A 558 -23.74 12.64 -0.64
N ASP A 559 -22.42 12.84 -0.63
CA ASP A 559 -21.54 12.42 -1.73
C ASP A 559 -21.30 10.89 -1.81
N TYR A 560 -21.83 10.12 -0.90
CA TYR A 560 -21.68 8.66 -0.87
C TYR A 560 -22.72 7.93 -1.70
N PHE A 561 -23.80 8.60 -2.14
CA PHE A 561 -24.87 7.99 -2.91
C PHE A 561 -24.51 7.78 -4.37
N ARG A 562 -24.91 6.62 -4.89
CA ARG A 562 -24.82 6.24 -6.31
C ARG A 562 -26.13 5.63 -6.73
N ALA A 563 -26.56 5.96 -7.94
CA ALA A 563 -27.70 5.32 -8.57
C ALA A 563 -27.26 4.67 -9.88
N PHE A 564 -27.80 3.51 -10.15
CA PHE A 564 -27.46 2.70 -11.30
C PHE A 564 -28.72 2.02 -11.84
N TRP A 565 -28.90 2.05 -13.14
CA TRP A 565 -29.99 1.40 -13.85
C TRP A 565 -29.42 0.44 -14.89
N ASP A 566 -30.04 -0.72 -15.03
CA ASP A 566 -29.68 -1.78 -15.98
C ASP A 566 -30.95 -2.23 -16.71
N LEU A 567 -31.07 -1.89 -17.99
CA LEU A 567 -32.08 -2.44 -18.87
C LEU A 567 -31.52 -3.69 -19.54
N ARG A 568 -32.08 -4.83 -19.21
CA ARG A 568 -31.61 -6.13 -19.64
C ARG A 568 -32.65 -6.86 -20.47
N ILE A 569 -32.21 -7.47 -21.56
CA ILE A 569 -32.96 -8.42 -22.36
C ILE A 569 -32.28 -9.78 -22.21
N ARG A 570 -33.02 -10.80 -21.81
CA ARG A 570 -32.55 -12.14 -21.58
C ARG A 570 -33.48 -13.15 -22.22
N GLN A 571 -32.92 -14.12 -22.90
CA GLN A 571 -33.58 -15.31 -23.36
C GLN A 571 -33.10 -16.49 -22.53
N ALA A 572 -34.04 -17.21 -21.89
CA ALA A 572 -33.75 -18.41 -21.14
C ALA A 572 -34.40 -19.61 -21.80
N GLN A 573 -33.74 -20.76 -21.78
CA GLN A 573 -34.25 -22.05 -22.23
C GLN A 573 -34.00 -23.08 -21.15
N TYR A 574 -35.02 -23.91 -20.88
CA TYR A 574 -34.98 -24.94 -19.87
C TYR A 574 -35.23 -26.28 -20.53
N PHE A 575 -34.46 -27.33 -20.13
CA PHE A 575 -34.60 -28.66 -20.65
C PHE A 575 -34.14 -29.69 -19.63
N SER A 576 -34.86 -30.78 -19.56
CA SER A 576 -34.62 -31.94 -18.67
C SER A 576 -35.07 -33.19 -19.36
N ASP A 577 -34.49 -34.34 -19.00
CA ASP A 577 -35.00 -35.66 -19.39
C ASP A 577 -36.28 -36.01 -18.64
N ASP A 578 -36.54 -35.39 -17.51
CA ASP A 578 -37.75 -35.49 -16.69
C ASP A 578 -38.65 -34.29 -16.96
N GLU A 579 -39.63 -34.49 -17.84
CA GLU A 579 -40.54 -33.44 -18.28
C GLU A 579 -41.56 -33.05 -17.19
N GLU A 580 -41.96 -33.98 -16.34
CA GLU A 580 -42.92 -33.75 -15.25
C GLU A 580 -42.29 -32.84 -14.20
N LEU A 581 -41.06 -33.18 -13.79
CA LEU A 581 -40.29 -32.43 -12.85
C LEU A 581 -39.95 -31.03 -13.40
N LEU A 582 -39.60 -30.92 -14.67
CA LEU A 582 -39.35 -29.64 -15.31
C LEU A 582 -40.60 -28.73 -15.27
N SER A 583 -41.77 -29.32 -15.52
CA SER A 583 -43.08 -28.65 -15.49
C SER A 583 -43.40 -28.07 -14.09
N GLU A 584 -43.03 -28.77 -13.02
CA GLU A 584 -43.23 -28.28 -11.64
C GLU A 584 -42.49 -26.93 -11.39
N TYR A 585 -41.31 -26.74 -12.00
CA TYR A 585 -40.52 -25.52 -11.80
C TYR A 585 -40.86 -24.38 -12.76
N VAL A 586 -41.09 -24.70 -14.03
CA VAL A 586 -41.20 -23.68 -15.09
C VAL A 586 -42.57 -23.72 -15.82
N GLY A 587 -43.45 -24.66 -15.51
CA GLY A 587 -44.74 -24.83 -16.20
C GLY A 587 -44.53 -25.01 -17.71
N ASP A 588 -45.30 -24.23 -18.49
CA ASP A 588 -45.19 -24.21 -19.96
C ASP A 588 -44.04 -23.34 -20.52
N PHE A 589 -43.31 -22.66 -19.63
CA PHE A 589 -42.26 -21.69 -20.03
C PHE A 589 -40.92 -22.38 -20.30
N ARG A 590 -40.85 -23.35 -21.21
CA ARG A 590 -39.61 -24.01 -21.65
C ARG A 590 -38.62 -23.00 -22.28
N LYS A 591 -39.15 -21.99 -22.88
CA LYS A 591 -38.40 -20.82 -23.36
C LYS A 591 -39.09 -19.58 -22.82
N SER A 592 -38.30 -18.66 -22.26
CA SER A 592 -38.82 -17.39 -21.80
C SER A 592 -37.93 -16.24 -22.26
N THR A 593 -38.53 -15.11 -22.55
CA THR A 593 -37.86 -13.85 -22.80
C THR A 593 -38.21 -12.90 -21.67
N GLY A 594 -37.17 -12.54 -20.89
CA GLY A 594 -37.28 -11.54 -19.83
C GLY A 594 -36.74 -10.20 -20.28
N ILE A 595 -37.57 -9.15 -20.17
CA ILE A 595 -37.10 -7.77 -20.33
C ILE A 595 -37.26 -7.08 -18.99
N SER A 596 -36.17 -6.69 -18.38
CA SER A 596 -36.15 -6.15 -17.01
C SER A 596 -35.38 -4.84 -16.89
N LEU A 597 -35.89 -3.95 -16.05
CA LEU A 597 -35.24 -2.74 -15.60
C LEU A 597 -34.87 -2.92 -14.14
N THR A 598 -33.59 -2.94 -13.85
CA THR A 598 -33.06 -3.00 -12.49
C THR A 598 -32.53 -1.63 -12.09
N GLN A 599 -33.01 -1.12 -10.98
CA GLN A 599 -32.50 0.08 -10.31
C GLN A 599 -31.71 -0.37 -9.08
N ASN A 600 -30.50 0.16 -8.94
CA ASN A 600 -29.69 0.01 -7.76
C ASN A 600 -29.36 1.39 -7.19
N ILE A 601 -29.73 1.63 -5.96
CA ILE A 601 -29.35 2.83 -5.21
C ILE A 601 -28.48 2.36 -4.06
N SER A 602 -27.26 2.87 -3.98
CA SER A 602 -26.31 2.50 -2.94
C SER A 602 -25.68 3.72 -2.29
N ARG A 603 -25.49 3.63 -0.99
CA ARG A 603 -24.68 4.53 -0.18
C ARG A 603 -23.54 3.74 0.46
N ASP A 604 -22.32 4.20 0.31
CA ASP A 604 -21.15 3.53 0.83
C ASP A 604 -20.19 4.54 1.47
N SER A 605 -20.19 4.57 2.80
CA SER A 605 -19.36 5.46 3.62
C SER A 605 -18.26 4.70 4.37
N ARG A 606 -17.94 3.48 3.95
CA ARG A 606 -16.89 2.66 4.59
C ARG A 606 -15.53 3.30 4.39
N ASP A 607 -14.68 3.21 5.42
CA ASP A 607 -13.30 3.70 5.40
C ASP A 607 -12.41 2.90 4.43
N ARG A 608 -12.61 1.58 4.34
CA ARG A 608 -11.83 0.64 3.50
C ARG A 608 -12.74 -0.38 2.85
N ALA A 609 -12.39 -0.82 1.64
CA ALA A 609 -13.17 -1.83 0.93
C ALA A 609 -12.94 -3.25 1.44
N GLU A 610 -11.69 -3.61 1.75
CA GLU A 610 -11.26 -4.98 2.06
C GLU A 610 -11.50 -5.39 3.52
N PHE A 611 -11.22 -4.47 4.44
CA PHE A 611 -11.46 -4.63 5.87
C PHE A 611 -12.02 -3.32 6.44
N PRO A 612 -13.32 -3.07 6.25
CA PRO A 612 -13.96 -1.89 6.83
C PRO A 612 -13.88 -1.92 8.36
N THR A 613 -13.48 -0.79 8.94
CA THR A 613 -13.39 -0.64 10.40
C THR A 613 -14.48 0.27 10.92
N GLU A 614 -14.95 1.21 10.09
CA GLU A 614 -16.01 2.16 10.43
C GLU A 614 -16.86 2.49 9.19
N GLY A 615 -18.03 3.06 9.44
CA GLY A 615 -18.95 3.47 8.39
C GLY A 615 -20.07 2.48 8.14
N SER A 616 -20.77 2.69 7.02
CA SER A 616 -21.91 1.86 6.64
C SER A 616 -22.03 1.70 5.13
N SER A 617 -22.68 0.61 4.72
CA SER A 617 -23.09 0.39 3.33
C SER A 617 -24.58 0.07 3.30
N ALA A 618 -25.34 0.77 2.46
CA ALA A 618 -26.75 0.52 2.24
C ALA A 618 -27.00 0.38 0.74
N THR A 619 -27.65 -0.70 0.32
CA THR A 619 -27.93 -0.95 -1.09
C THR A 619 -29.36 -1.44 -1.26
N LEU A 620 -30.15 -0.69 -2.04
CA LEU A 620 -31.47 -1.11 -2.48
C LEU A 620 -31.43 -1.45 -3.97
N THR A 621 -31.70 -2.69 -4.30
CA THR A 621 -31.83 -3.16 -5.67
C THR A 621 -33.29 -3.49 -5.95
N SER A 622 -33.89 -2.81 -6.95
CA SER A 622 -35.28 -3.01 -7.38
C SER A 622 -35.29 -3.41 -8.85
N THR A 623 -35.81 -4.58 -9.15
CA THR A 623 -35.96 -5.12 -10.51
C THR A 623 -37.41 -5.19 -10.88
N PHE A 624 -37.77 -4.64 -12.02
CA PHE A 624 -39.08 -4.74 -12.64
C PHE A 624 -38.92 -5.47 -13.96
N SER A 625 -39.56 -6.63 -14.10
CA SER A 625 -39.55 -7.45 -15.31
C SER A 625 -40.94 -7.55 -15.90
N GLY A 626 -41.06 -7.46 -17.22
CA GLY A 626 -42.30 -7.55 -17.94
C GLY A 626 -43.23 -6.39 -17.71
N GLY A 627 -44.52 -6.62 -17.65
CA GLY A 627 -45.54 -5.56 -17.62
C GLY A 627 -45.47 -4.66 -18.85
N VAL A 628 -45.20 -3.40 -18.68
CA VAL A 628 -45.02 -2.42 -19.76
C VAL A 628 -43.79 -2.70 -20.64
N LEU A 629 -42.79 -3.39 -20.10
CA LEU A 629 -41.57 -3.81 -20.82
C LEU A 629 -41.83 -5.00 -21.74
N LYS A 630 -43.00 -5.68 -21.60
CA LYS A 630 -43.34 -6.92 -22.32
C LYS A 630 -42.40 -8.11 -21.93
N GLY A 631 -42.43 -9.18 -22.72
CA GLY A 631 -41.73 -10.42 -22.44
C GLY A 631 -42.64 -11.44 -21.76
N ASP A 632 -42.05 -12.55 -21.29
CA ASP A 632 -42.80 -13.68 -20.68
C ASP A 632 -42.71 -13.67 -19.15
N GLU A 633 -41.78 -12.90 -18.59
CA GLU A 633 -41.44 -12.86 -17.17
C GLU A 633 -42.01 -11.60 -16.56
N HIS A 634 -43.03 -11.74 -15.68
CA HIS A 634 -43.72 -10.59 -15.12
C HIS A 634 -43.67 -10.57 -13.60
N TYR A 635 -42.67 -9.87 -13.06
CA TYR A 635 -42.47 -9.73 -11.62
C TYR A 635 -41.79 -8.42 -11.24
N HIS A 636 -41.85 -8.07 -9.96
CA HIS A 636 -40.93 -7.11 -9.34
C HIS A 636 -40.23 -7.74 -8.16
N LYS A 637 -38.96 -7.42 -8.02
CA LYS A 637 -38.06 -7.93 -7.00
C LYS A 637 -37.36 -6.79 -6.31
N HIS A 638 -37.34 -6.80 -5.00
CA HIS A 638 -36.62 -5.82 -4.20
C HIS A 638 -35.68 -6.53 -3.24
N LEU A 639 -34.46 -6.03 -3.15
CA LEU A 639 -33.43 -6.52 -2.26
C LEU A 639 -32.78 -5.35 -1.55
N LEU A 640 -32.89 -5.30 -0.23
CA LEU A 640 -32.26 -4.33 0.64
C LEU A 640 -31.12 -5.01 1.40
N ASN A 641 -29.91 -4.46 1.28
CA ASN A 641 -28.74 -4.84 2.05
C ASN A 641 -28.29 -3.66 2.88
N LEU A 642 -28.08 -3.85 4.17
CA LEU A 642 -27.62 -2.85 5.10
C LEU A 642 -26.46 -3.44 5.91
N ASP A 643 -25.32 -2.78 5.90
CA ASP A 643 -24.14 -3.20 6.64
C ASP A 643 -23.61 -2.03 7.48
N TRP A 644 -23.25 -2.30 8.72
CA TRP A 644 -22.64 -1.35 9.65
C TRP A 644 -21.34 -1.92 10.19
N TYR A 645 -20.37 -1.06 10.35
CA TYR A 645 -19.05 -1.35 10.87
C TYR A 645 -18.75 -0.41 12.01
N THR A 646 -18.51 -0.95 13.19
CA THR A 646 -18.28 -0.19 14.41
C THR A 646 -16.96 -0.61 15.03
N PRO A 647 -15.98 0.30 15.13
CA PRO A 647 -14.76 0.01 15.85
C PRO A 647 -15.07 -0.19 17.33
N THR A 648 -14.44 -1.18 17.95
CA THR A 648 -14.58 -1.49 19.36
C THR A 648 -13.23 -1.31 20.07
N VAL A 649 -12.98 -2.07 21.13
CA VAL A 649 -11.71 -1.98 21.84
C VAL A 649 -10.55 -2.43 20.95
N TRP A 650 -9.45 -1.66 20.94
CA TRP A 650 -8.28 -1.86 20.07
C TRP A 650 -8.61 -1.72 18.59
N LYS A 651 -8.22 -2.76 17.81
CA LYS A 651 -8.48 -2.86 16.37
C LYS A 651 -9.65 -3.80 16.05
N PHE A 652 -10.42 -4.18 17.04
CA PHE A 652 -11.55 -5.10 16.84
C PHE A 652 -12.73 -4.34 16.23
N VAL A 653 -13.46 -5.01 15.35
CA VAL A 653 -14.58 -4.43 14.63
C VAL A 653 -15.82 -5.30 14.82
N LEU A 654 -16.89 -4.68 15.27
CA LEU A 654 -18.22 -5.29 15.26
C LEU A 654 -18.89 -4.94 13.94
N THR A 655 -19.33 -5.98 13.21
CA THR A 655 -20.08 -5.81 11.97
C THR A 655 -21.49 -6.35 12.15
N SER A 656 -22.49 -5.59 11.70
CA SER A 656 -23.88 -6.02 11.64
C SER A 656 -24.39 -5.87 10.23
N SER A 657 -25.07 -6.89 9.72
CA SER A 657 -25.61 -6.90 8.35
C SER A 657 -27.05 -7.41 8.36
N ILE A 658 -27.91 -6.71 7.63
CA ILE A 658 -29.30 -7.10 7.41
C ILE A 658 -29.52 -7.19 5.90
N LYS A 659 -30.13 -8.31 5.47
CA LYS A 659 -30.50 -8.52 4.08
C LYS A 659 -31.98 -8.91 4.01
N ILE A 660 -32.77 -8.11 3.30
CA ILE A 660 -34.21 -8.32 3.13
C ILE A 660 -34.53 -8.40 1.65
N GLY A 661 -35.21 -9.44 1.23
CA GLY A 661 -35.61 -9.64 -0.15
C GLY A 661 -37.10 -9.96 -0.30
N THR A 662 -37.72 -9.42 -1.34
CA THR A 662 -39.09 -9.78 -1.75
C THR A 662 -39.21 -9.82 -3.26
N ILE A 663 -39.96 -10.77 -3.77
CA ILE A 663 -40.30 -10.89 -5.18
C ILE A 663 -41.79 -11.20 -5.30
N LYS A 664 -42.49 -10.47 -6.15
CA LYS A 664 -43.92 -10.69 -6.39
C LYS A 664 -44.23 -10.68 -7.87
N MET A 665 -45.16 -11.51 -8.28
CA MET A 665 -45.68 -11.50 -9.65
C MET A 665 -46.48 -10.24 -9.93
N LEU A 666 -46.34 -9.73 -11.12
CA LEU A 666 -47.22 -8.69 -11.66
C LEU A 666 -48.44 -9.38 -12.29
N LYS A 667 -49.65 -8.88 -11.99
CA LYS A 667 -50.85 -9.33 -12.70
C LYS A 667 -50.82 -8.78 -14.13
N VAL A 668 -50.83 -9.66 -15.12
CA VAL A 668 -50.95 -9.33 -16.52
C VAL A 668 -52.32 -9.75 -17.00
N ASN A 669 -53.04 -8.87 -17.66
CA ASN A 669 -54.44 -9.06 -18.08
C ASN A 669 -54.69 -10.35 -18.84
N ASN A 670 -55.75 -11.07 -18.44
CA ASN A 670 -56.53 -12.05 -19.16
C ASN A 670 -55.96 -13.39 -19.60
N ARG A 671 -54.69 -13.72 -19.34
CA ARG A 671 -54.18 -15.08 -19.45
C ARG A 671 -53.51 -15.43 -18.12
N GLY A 672 -54.19 -16.17 -17.28
CA GLY A 672 -53.90 -16.44 -15.87
C GLY A 672 -52.55 -17.07 -15.49
N TYR A 673 -51.57 -17.01 -16.32
CA TYR A 673 -50.25 -17.61 -16.06
C TYR A 673 -49.14 -16.55 -16.10
N THR A 674 -48.69 -16.18 -14.94
CA THR A 674 -47.44 -15.40 -14.78
C THR A 674 -46.39 -16.29 -14.12
N TYR A 675 -45.15 -16.04 -14.48
CA TYR A 675 -44.03 -16.91 -14.16
C TYR A 675 -42.89 -16.10 -13.49
N ILE A 676 -42.41 -16.63 -12.36
CA ILE A 676 -41.15 -16.15 -11.74
C ILE A 676 -40.08 -17.21 -12.06
N PRO A 677 -39.02 -16.84 -12.79
CA PRO A 677 -37.96 -17.78 -13.10
C PRO A 677 -37.34 -18.37 -11.83
N PRO A 678 -37.03 -19.65 -11.79
CA PRO A 678 -36.49 -20.31 -10.59
C PRO A 678 -35.24 -19.61 -10.02
N TYR A 679 -34.36 -19.20 -10.89
CA TYR A 679 -33.10 -18.51 -10.47
C TYR A 679 -33.29 -17.08 -9.97
N GLU A 680 -34.48 -16.49 -10.07
CA GLU A 680 -34.80 -15.20 -9.45
C GLU A 680 -35.37 -15.36 -8.04
N ARG A 681 -35.84 -16.55 -7.69
CA ARG A 681 -36.34 -16.85 -6.36
C ARG A 681 -35.19 -16.87 -5.35
N PHE A 682 -35.54 -16.53 -4.11
CA PHE A 682 -34.54 -16.55 -3.05
C PHE A 682 -34.29 -17.96 -2.56
N ILE A 683 -33.02 -18.33 -2.34
CA ILE A 683 -32.58 -19.55 -1.67
C ILE A 683 -31.46 -19.18 -0.71
N MET A 684 -31.27 -19.96 0.34
CA MET A 684 -30.30 -19.67 1.38
C MET A 684 -29.64 -20.97 1.87
N GLY A 685 -28.42 -20.84 2.42
CA GLY A 685 -27.65 -21.94 2.98
C GLY A 685 -26.22 -21.99 2.47
N GLY A 686 -25.31 -22.59 3.24
CA GLY A 686 -23.91 -22.79 2.90
C GLY A 686 -23.17 -21.52 2.51
N ASN A 687 -22.41 -21.59 1.42
CA ASN A 687 -21.68 -20.45 0.88
C ASN A 687 -22.52 -19.52 -0.01
N GLY A 688 -23.75 -19.92 -0.35
CA GLY A 688 -24.65 -19.16 -1.20
C GLY A 688 -24.29 -19.12 -2.68
N ILE A 689 -23.31 -19.86 -3.12
CA ILE A 689 -22.86 -19.90 -4.51
C ILE A 689 -23.68 -20.94 -5.30
N PRO A 690 -24.09 -20.63 -6.53
CA PRO A 690 -23.80 -19.43 -7.33
C PRO A 690 -24.88 -18.33 -7.26
N TYR A 691 -26.03 -18.54 -6.68
CA TYR A 691 -27.15 -17.58 -6.69
C TYR A 691 -27.99 -17.56 -5.41
N GLY A 692 -27.53 -18.25 -4.37
CA GLY A 692 -28.15 -18.25 -3.07
C GLY A 692 -27.65 -17.12 -2.17
N THR A 693 -28.21 -17.07 -0.98
CA THR A 693 -27.72 -16.23 0.10
C THR A 693 -26.99 -17.11 1.10
N MET A 694 -25.75 -16.76 1.42
CA MET A 694 -24.96 -17.49 2.42
C MET A 694 -25.71 -17.55 3.76
N LEU A 695 -25.74 -18.74 4.38
CA LEU A 695 -26.10 -18.95 5.78
C LEU A 695 -25.20 -20.09 6.28
N ARG A 696 -24.17 -19.73 7.02
CA ARG A 696 -23.15 -20.64 7.53
C ARG A 696 -23.77 -21.60 8.57
N GLY A 697 -23.27 -22.81 8.68
CA GLY A 697 -23.82 -23.82 9.57
C GLY A 697 -25.00 -24.61 8.98
N TYR A 698 -25.29 -24.38 7.69
CA TYR A 698 -26.29 -25.15 6.94
C TYR A 698 -25.72 -25.54 5.56
N PRO A 699 -26.19 -26.67 4.98
CA PRO A 699 -25.77 -27.07 3.62
C PRO A 699 -26.14 -26.03 2.57
N ASP A 700 -25.46 -26.07 1.43
CA ASP A 700 -25.72 -25.15 0.32
C ASP A 700 -27.18 -25.22 -0.14
N ASN A 701 -27.86 -24.07 -0.21
CA ASN A 701 -29.22 -23.89 -0.69
C ASN A 701 -30.29 -24.73 0.05
N SER A 702 -30.02 -25.15 1.28
CA SER A 702 -30.90 -26.05 2.06
C SER A 702 -32.05 -25.33 2.75
N ILE A 703 -32.04 -23.99 2.80
CA ILE A 703 -33.05 -23.22 3.52
C ILE A 703 -34.03 -22.59 2.52
N GLY A 704 -35.28 -22.89 2.69
CA GLY A 704 -36.38 -22.36 1.91
C GLY A 704 -37.46 -23.36 1.62
N PRO A 705 -38.50 -22.99 0.86
CA PRO A 705 -39.58 -23.87 0.47
C PRO A 705 -39.08 -25.03 -0.39
N LEU A 706 -39.75 -26.20 -0.20
CA LEU A 706 -39.48 -27.41 -0.97
C LEU A 706 -40.61 -27.67 -1.98
N THR A 707 -40.29 -28.35 -3.06
CA THR A 707 -41.28 -28.90 -3.99
C THR A 707 -42.03 -30.07 -3.36
N THR A 708 -43.04 -30.59 -4.04
CA THR A 708 -43.78 -31.79 -3.64
C THR A 708 -42.90 -33.04 -3.52
N GLN A 709 -41.77 -33.05 -4.26
CA GLN A 709 -40.77 -34.12 -4.24
C GLN A 709 -39.64 -33.86 -3.20
N GLY A 710 -39.79 -32.85 -2.32
CA GLY A 710 -38.82 -32.52 -1.28
C GLY A 710 -37.57 -31.77 -1.80
N ARG A 711 -37.56 -31.24 -3.03
CA ARG A 711 -36.44 -30.45 -3.61
C ARG A 711 -36.63 -28.97 -3.36
N GLY A 712 -35.55 -28.24 -3.26
CA GLY A 712 -35.56 -26.78 -3.08
C GLY A 712 -36.27 -26.08 -4.24
N SER A 713 -37.33 -25.31 -3.99
CA SER A 713 -38.07 -24.54 -5.00
C SER A 713 -37.71 -23.04 -5.02
N GLY A 714 -37.02 -22.61 -4.00
CA GLY A 714 -36.79 -21.18 -3.76
C GLY A 714 -38.07 -20.45 -3.31
N GLY A 715 -37.91 -19.34 -2.61
CA GLY A 715 -39.01 -18.55 -2.05
C GLY A 715 -39.07 -17.13 -2.58
N ASN A 716 -40.13 -16.44 -2.17
CA ASN A 716 -40.45 -15.10 -2.62
C ASN A 716 -40.09 -14.02 -1.60
N THR A 717 -39.82 -14.40 -0.36
CA THR A 717 -39.41 -13.46 0.70
C THR A 717 -38.22 -14.03 1.43
N MET A 718 -37.29 -13.18 1.78
CA MET A 718 -36.05 -13.57 2.46
C MET A 718 -35.69 -12.52 3.50
N ILE A 719 -35.27 -12.98 4.66
CA ILE A 719 -34.64 -12.15 5.68
C ILE A 719 -33.39 -12.86 6.16
N LYS A 720 -32.28 -12.12 6.26
CA LYS A 720 -31.06 -12.60 6.89
C LYS A 720 -30.47 -11.49 7.75
N TYR A 721 -30.04 -11.89 8.94
CA TYR A 721 -29.24 -11.09 9.84
C TYR A 721 -27.90 -11.77 10.09
N THR A 722 -26.82 -10.98 10.11
CA THR A 722 -25.46 -11.45 10.40
C THR A 722 -24.78 -10.48 11.35
N THR A 723 -24.20 -11.00 12.40
CA THR A 723 -23.28 -10.25 13.27
C THR A 723 -21.93 -10.95 13.27
N GLU A 724 -20.84 -10.16 13.12
CA GLU A 724 -19.49 -10.69 13.17
C GLU A 724 -18.63 -9.81 14.08
N PHE A 725 -17.87 -10.44 14.95
CA PHE A 725 -16.83 -9.79 15.73
C PHE A 725 -15.48 -10.16 15.16
N ARG A 726 -14.80 -9.18 14.55
CA ARG A 726 -13.61 -9.38 13.71
C ARG A 726 -12.35 -9.01 14.46
N PHE A 727 -11.31 -9.86 14.32
CA PHE A 727 -10.00 -9.75 14.96
C PHE A 727 -8.91 -9.64 13.89
N PRO A 728 -8.40 -8.46 13.56
CA PRO A 728 -7.36 -8.32 12.54
C PRO A 728 -6.00 -8.78 13.07
N PHE A 729 -5.34 -9.66 12.32
CA PHE A 729 -3.96 -10.11 12.60
C PHE A 729 -2.94 -9.35 11.78
N SER A 730 -3.27 -8.98 10.54
CA SER A 730 -2.41 -8.26 9.63
C SER A 730 -3.23 -7.35 8.73
N GLU A 731 -2.69 -6.17 8.43
CA GLU A 731 -3.30 -5.22 7.50
C GLU A 731 -2.73 -5.36 6.07
N ASN A 732 -1.54 -5.91 5.93
CA ASN A 732 -0.93 -6.19 4.64
C ASN A 732 -0.05 -7.47 4.70
N PRO A 733 -0.50 -8.59 4.08
CA PRO A 733 -1.84 -8.80 3.53
C PRO A 733 -2.93 -8.76 4.62
N VAL A 734 -4.15 -8.44 4.23
CA VAL A 734 -5.28 -8.40 5.17
C VAL A 734 -5.60 -9.82 5.63
N VAL A 735 -5.45 -10.06 6.94
CA VAL A 735 -5.77 -11.34 7.58
C VAL A 735 -6.53 -11.07 8.86
N TYR A 736 -7.71 -11.67 9.00
CA TYR A 736 -8.50 -11.57 10.22
C TYR A 736 -9.27 -12.86 10.53
N ALA A 737 -9.47 -13.12 11.81
CA ALA A 737 -10.44 -14.09 12.27
C ALA A 737 -11.72 -13.38 12.71
N MET A 738 -12.78 -14.15 12.89
CA MET A 738 -14.06 -13.62 13.37
C MET A 738 -14.84 -14.69 14.13
N LEU A 739 -15.65 -14.22 15.06
CA LEU A 739 -16.80 -14.94 15.59
C LEU A 739 -18.02 -14.44 14.84
N PHE A 740 -18.93 -15.32 14.48
CA PHE A 740 -20.16 -14.91 13.80
C PHE A 740 -21.40 -15.54 14.43
N ALA A 741 -22.49 -14.84 14.32
CA ALA A 741 -23.84 -15.34 14.55
C ALA A 741 -24.74 -14.90 13.40
N GLU A 742 -25.53 -15.83 12.88
CA GLU A 742 -26.43 -15.60 11.75
C GLU A 742 -27.82 -16.11 12.07
N ALA A 743 -28.82 -15.44 11.49
CA ALA A 743 -30.21 -15.89 11.53
C ALA A 743 -30.88 -15.53 10.21
N GLY A 744 -31.56 -16.46 9.57
CA GLY A 744 -32.22 -16.17 8.32
C GLY A 744 -33.20 -17.25 7.90
N ASN A 745 -34.08 -16.90 6.99
CA ASN A 745 -34.99 -17.85 6.35
C ASN A 745 -35.52 -17.32 5.02
N VAL A 746 -36.12 -18.21 4.24
CA VAL A 746 -36.74 -17.92 2.96
C VAL A 746 -38.14 -18.50 2.98
N TRP A 747 -39.12 -17.69 2.67
CA TRP A 747 -40.54 -18.11 2.67
C TRP A 747 -41.18 -17.94 1.29
N GLN A 748 -42.19 -18.75 1.04
CA GLN A 748 -43.07 -18.60 -0.11
C GLN A 748 -44.23 -17.66 0.24
N ASP A 749 -44.58 -16.73 -0.64
CA ASP A 749 -45.75 -15.87 -0.42
C ASP A 749 -47.03 -16.70 -0.55
N THR A 750 -47.73 -16.91 0.57
CA THR A 750 -48.97 -17.70 0.69
C THR A 750 -50.15 -17.19 -0.12
N ARG A 751 -50.07 -15.94 -0.62
CA ARG A 751 -51.19 -15.37 -1.46
C ARG A 751 -51.19 -15.89 -2.90
N LEU A 752 -50.18 -16.57 -3.36
CA LEU A 752 -50.00 -17.00 -4.73
C LEU A 752 -50.22 -18.50 -4.94
N MET A 753 -50.37 -19.31 -3.86
CA MET A 753 -50.58 -20.73 -3.91
C MET A 753 -51.80 -21.13 -3.08
N ASN A 754 -52.99 -20.98 -3.64
CA ASN A 754 -54.22 -21.44 -3.00
C ASN A 754 -54.44 -22.98 -3.07
N THR A 755 -53.46 -23.76 -3.44
CA THR A 755 -53.69 -25.17 -3.78
C THR A 755 -52.80 -26.21 -3.09
N LEU A 756 -51.82 -25.85 -2.31
CA LEU A 756 -50.99 -26.85 -1.63
C LEU A 756 -50.83 -26.50 -0.15
N ARG A 757 -51.04 -27.52 0.73
CA ARG A 757 -50.87 -27.46 2.17
C ARG A 757 -49.69 -26.63 2.61
N TYR A 758 -49.95 -25.44 3.16
CA TYR A 758 -48.90 -24.66 3.81
C TYR A 758 -49.21 -24.45 5.28
N GLU A 759 -48.33 -24.94 6.10
CA GLU A 759 -48.21 -24.49 7.47
C GLU A 759 -47.95 -23.00 7.45
N LYS A 760 -48.64 -22.24 8.28
CA LYS A 760 -48.39 -20.82 8.55
C LYS A 760 -47.01 -20.71 9.18
N THR A 761 -45.96 -20.55 8.39
CA THR A 761 -44.64 -20.26 8.93
C THR A 761 -44.66 -18.85 9.48
N SER A 762 -44.26 -18.73 10.74
CA SER A 762 -44.10 -17.41 11.38
C SER A 762 -42.93 -16.66 10.71
N PRO A 763 -43.03 -15.33 10.49
CA PRO A 763 -41.89 -14.51 10.05
C PRO A 763 -40.72 -14.53 11.07
N LEU A 764 -40.95 -15.08 12.28
CA LEU A 764 -39.94 -15.28 13.32
C LEU A 764 -39.29 -16.68 13.27
N ASP A 765 -39.72 -17.57 12.38
CA ASP A 765 -39.04 -18.85 12.15
C ASP A 765 -37.73 -18.63 11.40
N LEU A 766 -36.72 -18.15 12.10
CA LEU A 766 -35.38 -17.94 11.56
C LEU A 766 -34.48 -19.13 11.90
N LYS A 767 -33.79 -19.66 10.89
CA LYS A 767 -32.74 -20.65 11.05
C LYS A 767 -31.48 -19.97 11.55
N ARG A 768 -30.99 -20.37 12.71
CA ARG A 768 -29.93 -19.72 13.47
C ARG A 768 -28.64 -20.51 13.40
N SER A 769 -27.53 -19.82 13.32
CA SER A 769 -26.23 -20.45 13.42
C SER A 769 -25.20 -19.52 14.09
N ALA A 770 -24.15 -20.13 14.63
CA ALA A 770 -22.99 -19.40 15.14
C ALA A 770 -21.71 -20.19 14.85
N GLY A 771 -20.58 -19.50 14.81
CA GLY A 771 -19.33 -20.16 14.49
C GLY A 771 -18.13 -19.23 14.48
N VAL A 772 -17.06 -19.77 13.93
CA VAL A 772 -15.78 -19.09 13.80
C VAL A 772 -15.33 -19.12 12.35
N GLY A 773 -14.58 -18.09 11.95
CA GLY A 773 -14.05 -18.03 10.61
C GLY A 773 -12.74 -17.28 10.53
N ILE A 774 -12.01 -17.54 9.46
CA ILE A 774 -10.78 -16.83 9.12
C ILE A 774 -10.84 -16.33 7.67
N ARG A 775 -10.27 -15.18 7.44
CA ARG A 775 -10.19 -14.55 6.11
C ARG A 775 -8.78 -14.15 5.80
N PHE A 776 -8.40 -14.42 4.56
CA PHE A 776 -7.14 -13.99 3.95
C PHE A 776 -7.47 -13.22 2.68
N PHE A 777 -6.94 -12.04 2.54
CA PHE A 777 -7.04 -11.30 1.30
C PHE A 777 -5.73 -11.44 0.51
N MET A 778 -5.80 -12.06 -0.65
CA MET A 778 -4.66 -12.23 -1.54
C MET A 778 -4.83 -11.35 -2.77
N PRO A 779 -3.86 -10.46 -3.09
CA PRO A 779 -4.02 -9.47 -4.15
C PRO A 779 -4.39 -10.03 -5.53
N MET A 780 -4.00 -11.26 -5.84
CA MET A 780 -4.28 -11.88 -7.15
C MET A 780 -5.50 -12.81 -7.15
N ILE A 781 -5.86 -13.38 -6.01
CA ILE A 781 -6.89 -14.41 -5.89
C ILE A 781 -8.17 -13.86 -5.27
N GLY A 782 -8.06 -12.72 -4.58
CA GLY A 782 -9.17 -12.13 -3.84
C GLY A 782 -9.28 -12.68 -2.42
N LYS A 783 -10.46 -12.69 -1.87
CA LYS A 783 -10.77 -13.11 -0.51
C LYS A 783 -10.90 -14.63 -0.42
N LEU A 784 -10.07 -15.24 0.40
CA LEU A 784 -10.15 -16.64 0.77
C LEU A 784 -10.68 -16.73 2.20
N GLY A 785 -11.68 -17.57 2.43
CA GLY A 785 -12.28 -17.76 3.74
C GLY A 785 -12.53 -19.21 4.07
N PHE A 786 -12.41 -19.51 5.35
CA PHE A 786 -12.80 -20.80 5.91
C PHE A 786 -13.61 -20.57 7.18
N ASP A 787 -14.83 -21.12 7.21
CA ASP A 787 -15.75 -21.00 8.34
C ASP A 787 -16.15 -22.38 8.85
N VAL A 788 -16.32 -22.46 10.15
CA VAL A 788 -16.93 -23.57 10.85
C VAL A 788 -18.14 -23.04 11.60
N GLY A 789 -19.31 -23.46 11.20
CA GLY A 789 -20.58 -23.01 11.75
C GLY A 789 -21.42 -24.15 12.32
N TYR A 790 -22.14 -23.90 13.38
CA TYR A 790 -23.11 -24.81 13.96
C TYR A 790 -24.52 -24.28 13.68
N GLY A 791 -25.32 -25.09 12.96
CA GLY A 791 -26.73 -24.81 12.74
C GLY A 791 -27.57 -25.35 13.90
N PHE A 792 -28.33 -24.45 14.54
CA PHE A 792 -29.11 -24.81 15.76
C PHE A 792 -30.48 -25.37 15.44
N ASP A 793 -30.98 -25.17 14.23
CA ASP A 793 -32.37 -25.51 13.90
C ASP A 793 -32.42 -26.68 12.94
N ASP A 794 -33.44 -27.52 13.12
CA ASP A 794 -33.76 -28.65 12.24
C ASP A 794 -34.23 -28.13 10.86
N ILE A 795 -33.65 -28.67 9.80
CA ILE A 795 -34.04 -28.40 8.41
C ILE A 795 -34.52 -29.68 7.70
N THR A 796 -34.33 -30.83 8.32
CA THR A 796 -34.66 -32.14 7.74
C THR A 796 -36.00 -32.70 8.26
N GLY A 797 -36.53 -32.11 9.33
CA GLY A 797 -37.76 -32.56 9.99
C GLY A 797 -37.58 -33.78 10.90
N ASN A 798 -36.34 -34.12 11.24
CA ASN A 798 -36.01 -35.27 12.13
C ASN A 798 -35.96 -34.88 13.63
N GLY A 799 -36.16 -33.60 13.95
CA GLY A 799 -36.12 -33.09 15.31
C GLY A 799 -34.71 -32.80 15.86
N GLU A 800 -33.66 -32.98 15.04
CA GLU A 800 -32.29 -32.77 15.45
C GLU A 800 -31.74 -31.46 14.82
N ALA A 801 -30.83 -30.78 15.54
CA ALA A 801 -30.11 -29.63 15.02
C ALA A 801 -29.27 -30.05 13.80
N GLN A 802 -29.09 -29.15 12.83
CA GLN A 802 -28.24 -29.41 11.65
C GLN A 802 -26.81 -29.82 12.04
N GLY A 803 -26.26 -29.23 13.12
CA GLY A 803 -24.92 -29.52 13.59
C GLY A 803 -23.83 -28.71 12.91
N TRP A 804 -22.61 -29.28 12.89
CA TRP A 804 -21.43 -28.60 12.36
C TRP A 804 -21.32 -28.72 10.84
N GLU A 805 -21.16 -27.58 10.20
CA GLU A 805 -20.91 -27.44 8.77
C GLU A 805 -19.67 -26.59 8.48
N TYR A 806 -18.95 -26.98 7.44
CA TYR A 806 -17.74 -26.28 6.97
C TYR A 806 -18.06 -25.50 5.70
N THR A 807 -17.67 -24.23 5.68
CA THR A 807 -17.90 -23.37 4.51
C THR A 807 -16.57 -22.83 4.02
N ILE A 808 -16.27 -23.07 2.76
CA ILE A 808 -15.10 -22.48 2.09
C ILE A 808 -15.58 -21.35 1.20
N ILE A 809 -14.94 -20.20 1.31
CA ILE A 809 -15.27 -19.00 0.55
C ILE A 809 -14.08 -18.64 -0.33
N PHE A 810 -14.33 -18.52 -1.62
CA PHE A 810 -13.36 -18.08 -2.61
C PHE A 810 -13.90 -16.88 -3.38
N GLY A 811 -13.03 -15.90 -3.64
CA GLY A 811 -13.38 -14.73 -4.43
C GLY A 811 -13.97 -13.58 -3.60
N ASN A 812 -14.46 -12.57 -4.30
CA ASN A 812 -14.95 -11.31 -3.71
C ASN A 812 -16.31 -11.43 -3.05
#